data_232ab7632e23c46a3488ed02b86f5a77
#
_entry.id   232ab7632e23c46a3488ed02b86f5a77
#
_cell.length_a   1.000
_cell.length_b   1.000
_cell.length_c   1.000
_cell.angle_alpha   90.00
_cell.angle_beta   90.00
_cell.angle_gamma   90.00
#
_symmetry.space_group_name_H-M   'P 1'
#
loop_
_entity.id
_entity.type
_entity.pdbx_description
1 polymer ?
#
loop_
_entity_poly.entity_id
_entity_poly.type
_entity_poly.pdbx_seq_one_letter_code
_entity_poly.pdbx_strand_id
1 'polypeptide(L)'
;MKNQDLTVRTTNLGCHVLSIFTRDREGKVEDVILGLQDVEDCRRDGSYMGAVVGRVANRIGNARFTLNGKEYQLAANNGPNHLHGGVEGFNQKLFDYKIMEDGIVFTYLSKDMEEGYPGNLLLTVTYRLVGNQFIIRYEAESDQDTLANMTNHMYFNLTGGKEKIHHHKLYMAADQIACVDENCLVDGTFLSVTNTPFDFRTFHEVGERIHDEHEQLKLAGGYDHSFMVNKQSNQAVLYEPKSGRKLTISTTLPAIQVYTANFLEGGMPGKHGKPYENRDGIALETQYLPDSINVEKEPKVILRKGQKYEAVTTYRFEVEGNDGAMFKEIEKLVQYGLDKKLIQPEDKIYMINQYLDLFGLDEYEPQDITGEEICLSDILEHLTDFAYERQLIESNDIVSRDLFDTKLMGVMVERPSRVIDTFQKLYSINPEAATDYFYRFSQDTNYIRRDRIKKDMKWQVSSEYGDIDITINLSKPEKDPKAIAAAKNAKQSAYPKCQLCVENEGYAGRMNHPARENHRIIPMDINGGKWGFQYSPYVYYQEHCIVLNGEHTPMKIERATFEKLFDFVDQFPHYFLGSNADLPIVGGSILSHDHFQGGHYTFAMEKAKVEKTFTIPGYEEVEAGILHWPLSVIRIRCKDRKKLIDLADHILNVWRGYTDEEAYIFAQTDGEPHNTITPIARKKGEYYELDLALRNNITTKECPLGLYHPHKEYHHIKKENIGLIEVMGLAVLPSRLKAEMELLAECLVEKKSLMKYEMIQKHIPWAEQCLQKYDDINETNVMLILKEEIGQVFVKVLEDAGVYKCTKEGREAFDRFLSTL
;
A
#
# COMPACT_ATOMS: atom_id res chain seq x y z
N MET A 1 -8.10 -5.13 -23.01
CA MET A 1 -7.51 -4.54 -21.78
C MET A 1 -6.44 -3.55 -22.21
N LYS A 2 -6.34 -2.40 -21.52
CA LYS A 2 -5.36 -1.36 -21.87
C LYS A 2 -5.03 -0.54 -20.62
N ASN A 3 -3.74 -0.24 -20.42
CA ASN A 3 -3.24 0.75 -19.46
C ASN A 3 -2.19 1.65 -20.15
N GLN A 4 -1.35 2.36 -19.38
CA GLN A 4 -0.30 3.22 -19.94
C GLN A 4 0.80 2.45 -20.69
N ASP A 5 1.15 1.24 -20.21
CA ASP A 5 2.30 0.47 -20.68
C ASP A 5 1.92 -0.56 -21.76
N LEU A 6 0.77 -1.21 -21.58
CA LEU A 6 0.37 -2.35 -22.41
C LEU A 6 -1.05 -2.22 -22.95
N THR A 7 -1.24 -2.76 -24.15
CA THR A 7 -2.57 -3.06 -24.68
C THR A 7 -2.63 -4.54 -25.02
N VAL A 8 -3.55 -5.29 -24.41
CA VAL A 8 -3.78 -6.71 -24.67
C VAL A 8 -5.17 -6.90 -25.26
N ARG A 9 -5.24 -7.57 -26.40
CA ARG A 9 -6.49 -7.97 -27.06
C ARG A 9 -6.67 -9.48 -26.86
N THR A 10 -7.87 -9.88 -26.51
CA THR A 10 -8.21 -11.29 -26.27
C THR A 10 -9.63 -11.59 -26.73
N THR A 11 -9.95 -12.86 -26.92
CA THR A 11 -11.30 -13.37 -27.19
C THR A 11 -11.66 -14.42 -26.15
N ASN A 12 -12.95 -14.68 -25.97
CA ASN A 12 -13.44 -15.78 -25.14
C ASN A 12 -13.47 -17.13 -25.85
N LEU A 13 -13.17 -17.19 -27.14
CA LEU A 13 -12.86 -18.44 -27.83
C LEU A 13 -11.47 -18.89 -27.40
N GLY A 14 -11.37 -20.00 -26.69
CA GLY A 14 -10.10 -20.55 -26.19
C GLY A 14 -9.28 -19.58 -25.34
N CYS A 15 -9.87 -18.48 -24.86
CA CYS A 15 -9.18 -17.39 -24.18
C CYS A 15 -7.93 -16.91 -24.95
N HIS A 16 -7.94 -16.97 -26.31
CA HIS A 16 -6.79 -16.58 -27.09
C HIS A 16 -6.35 -15.15 -26.79
N VAL A 17 -5.07 -14.95 -26.54
CA VAL A 17 -4.41 -13.66 -26.56
C VAL A 17 -4.09 -13.32 -28.02
N LEU A 18 -4.81 -12.36 -28.57
CA LEU A 18 -4.74 -12.03 -30.01
C LEU A 18 -3.61 -11.05 -30.32
N SER A 19 -3.30 -10.15 -29.39
CA SER A 19 -2.28 -9.11 -29.56
C SER A 19 -1.78 -8.64 -28.20
N ILE A 20 -0.48 -8.33 -28.13
CA ILE A 20 0.15 -7.58 -27.05
C ILE A 20 0.94 -6.44 -27.66
N PHE A 21 0.51 -5.21 -27.41
CA PHE A 21 1.20 -4.02 -27.87
C PHE A 21 2.04 -3.43 -26.77
N THR A 22 3.33 -3.22 -27.07
CA THR A 22 4.29 -2.57 -26.18
C THR A 22 5.19 -1.63 -26.98
N ARG A 23 5.80 -0.66 -26.27
CA ARG A 23 6.70 0.32 -26.88
C ARG A 23 8.09 -0.27 -27.09
N ASP A 24 8.85 0.28 -28.03
CA ASP A 24 10.30 0.09 -28.13
C ASP A 24 11.04 1.29 -27.50
N ARG A 25 12.38 1.27 -27.57
CA ARG A 25 13.24 2.34 -27.03
C ARG A 25 13.02 3.72 -27.69
N GLU A 26 12.39 3.77 -28.85
CA GLU A 26 12.01 5.00 -29.55
C GLU A 26 10.55 5.39 -29.26
N GLY A 27 9.86 4.65 -28.39
CA GLY A 27 8.44 4.87 -28.04
C GLY A 27 7.45 4.34 -29.07
N LYS A 28 7.91 3.62 -30.11
CA LYS A 28 7.03 3.05 -31.13
C LYS A 28 6.30 1.83 -30.60
N VAL A 29 4.97 1.87 -30.68
CA VAL A 29 4.10 0.78 -30.21
C VAL A 29 3.94 -0.25 -31.33
N GLU A 30 4.24 -1.52 -31.02
CA GLU A 30 4.09 -2.65 -31.95
C GLU A 30 3.52 -3.88 -31.24
N ASP A 31 2.90 -4.76 -32.03
CA ASP A 31 2.38 -6.05 -31.56
C ASP A 31 3.54 -7.06 -31.47
N VAL A 32 3.80 -7.60 -30.31
CA VAL A 32 4.96 -8.47 -30.03
C VAL A 32 4.63 -9.96 -29.94
N ILE A 33 3.43 -10.36 -30.39
CA ILE A 33 3.06 -11.78 -30.54
C ILE A 33 2.50 -12.06 -31.91
N LEU A 34 2.71 -13.28 -32.37
CA LEU A 34 2.05 -13.77 -33.58
C LEU A 34 0.56 -13.99 -33.31
N GLY A 35 -0.24 -14.02 -34.33
CA GLY A 35 -1.67 -14.28 -34.29
C GLY A 35 -2.27 -14.39 -35.67
N LEU A 36 -3.50 -14.85 -35.75
CA LEU A 36 -4.20 -15.06 -37.01
C LEU A 36 -4.85 -13.77 -37.49
N GLN A 37 -5.10 -13.70 -38.83
CA GLN A 37 -5.75 -12.56 -39.45
C GLN A 37 -7.22 -12.45 -38.98
N ASP A 38 -7.93 -13.58 -38.93
CA ASP A 38 -9.32 -13.66 -38.49
C ASP A 38 -9.44 -14.47 -37.18
N VAL A 39 -10.23 -14.00 -36.25
CA VAL A 39 -10.49 -14.69 -34.95
C VAL A 39 -11.18 -16.04 -35.17
N GLU A 40 -12.04 -16.17 -36.21
CA GLU A 40 -12.71 -17.45 -36.52
C GLU A 40 -11.72 -18.52 -36.97
N ASP A 41 -10.58 -18.12 -37.51
CA ASP A 41 -9.53 -19.07 -37.92
C ASP A 41 -8.89 -19.77 -36.70
N CYS A 42 -8.99 -19.19 -35.49
CA CYS A 42 -8.56 -19.85 -34.25
C CYS A 42 -9.26 -21.22 -34.01
N ARG A 43 -10.45 -21.45 -34.59
CA ARG A 43 -11.15 -22.75 -34.50
C ARG A 43 -10.49 -23.85 -35.31
N ARG A 44 -9.74 -23.47 -36.35
CA ARG A 44 -9.13 -24.37 -37.31
C ARG A 44 -7.62 -24.37 -37.28
N ASP A 45 -7.06 -23.44 -36.50
CA ASP A 45 -5.61 -23.30 -36.37
C ASP A 45 -5.01 -24.45 -35.56
N GLY A 46 -4.09 -25.17 -36.15
CA GLY A 46 -3.34 -26.26 -35.55
C GLY A 46 -2.07 -25.82 -34.80
N SER A 47 -1.76 -24.50 -34.82
CA SER A 47 -0.59 -23.93 -34.17
C SER A 47 -0.86 -23.36 -32.75
N TYR A 48 -2.12 -23.36 -32.31
CA TYR A 48 -2.58 -22.90 -30.99
C TYR A 48 -2.20 -21.45 -30.65
N MET A 49 -2.03 -20.57 -31.62
CA MET A 49 -1.52 -19.21 -31.40
C MET A 49 -2.28 -18.42 -30.34
N GLY A 50 -1.64 -18.16 -29.19
CA GLY A 50 -2.19 -17.38 -28.09
C GLY A 50 -3.26 -18.09 -27.26
N ALA A 51 -3.57 -19.35 -27.56
CA ALA A 51 -4.63 -20.12 -26.90
C ALA A 51 -4.29 -20.51 -25.47
N VAL A 52 -5.33 -20.63 -24.64
CA VAL A 52 -5.26 -21.46 -23.44
C VAL A 52 -5.35 -22.93 -23.85
N VAL A 53 -4.36 -23.69 -23.44
CA VAL A 53 -4.21 -25.12 -23.75
C VAL A 53 -4.55 -25.94 -22.52
N GLY A 54 -5.32 -26.98 -22.68
CA GLY A 54 -5.74 -27.92 -21.63
C GLY A 54 -6.80 -28.91 -22.14
N ARG A 55 -7.16 -29.93 -21.28
CA ARG A 55 -6.87 -30.05 -19.81
C ARG A 55 -5.37 -30.21 -19.53
N VAL A 56 -4.61 -30.89 -20.42
CA VAL A 56 -3.19 -31.14 -20.26
C VAL A 56 -2.41 -30.57 -21.44
N ALA A 57 -1.52 -29.65 -21.15
CA ALA A 57 -0.58 -29.07 -22.09
C ALA A 57 0.47 -30.10 -22.54
N ASN A 58 0.95 -29.95 -23.79
CA ASN A 58 1.93 -30.81 -24.41
C ASN A 58 1.44 -32.27 -24.59
N ARG A 59 2.34 -33.24 -24.67
CA ARG A 59 2.02 -34.62 -25.10
C ARG A 59 1.73 -35.54 -23.91
N ILE A 60 0.83 -36.53 -24.14
CA ILE A 60 0.65 -37.71 -23.32
C ILE A 60 0.93 -38.94 -24.20
N GLY A 61 1.91 -39.74 -23.77
CA GLY A 61 2.43 -40.88 -24.54
C GLY A 61 1.38 -41.95 -24.87
N ASN A 62 1.38 -42.44 -26.10
CA ASN A 62 0.46 -43.43 -26.63
C ASN A 62 -1.03 -43.06 -26.42
N ALA A 63 -1.32 -41.78 -26.27
CA ALA A 63 -2.67 -41.26 -26.02
C ALA A 63 -3.40 -41.98 -24.90
N ARG A 64 -2.70 -42.34 -23.80
CA ARG A 64 -3.32 -43.04 -22.64
C ARG A 64 -2.59 -42.72 -21.34
N PHE A 65 -3.31 -42.87 -20.25
CA PHE A 65 -2.73 -42.79 -18.91
C PHE A 65 -3.51 -43.67 -17.91
N THR A 66 -2.86 -44.03 -16.82
CA THR A 66 -3.50 -44.74 -15.71
C THR A 66 -3.68 -43.84 -14.50
N LEU A 67 -4.91 -43.70 -14.01
CA LEU A 67 -5.23 -42.94 -12.80
C LEU A 67 -6.05 -43.83 -11.85
N ASN A 68 -5.59 -43.95 -10.61
CA ASN A 68 -6.22 -44.77 -9.57
C ASN A 68 -6.47 -46.25 -10.04
N GLY A 69 -5.54 -46.81 -10.83
CA GLY A 69 -5.62 -48.18 -11.33
C GLY A 69 -6.56 -48.39 -12.52
N LYS A 70 -7.17 -47.32 -13.04
CA LYS A 70 -8.00 -47.34 -14.24
C LYS A 70 -7.27 -46.69 -15.39
N GLU A 71 -7.21 -47.37 -16.54
CA GLU A 71 -6.66 -46.83 -17.77
C GLU A 71 -7.72 -45.96 -18.47
N TYR A 72 -7.26 -44.83 -18.99
CA TYR A 72 -8.03 -43.86 -19.78
C TYR A 72 -7.39 -43.72 -21.16
N GLN A 73 -8.18 -43.95 -22.19
CA GLN A 73 -7.78 -43.80 -23.58
C GLN A 73 -8.18 -42.39 -24.08
N LEU A 74 -7.22 -41.66 -24.62
CA LEU A 74 -7.40 -40.35 -25.20
C LEU A 74 -7.39 -40.38 -26.75
N ALA A 75 -7.70 -39.27 -27.39
CA ALA A 75 -7.55 -39.15 -28.84
C ALA A 75 -6.06 -39.05 -29.22
N ALA A 76 -5.62 -39.87 -30.17
CA ALA A 76 -4.29 -39.77 -30.76
C ALA A 76 -4.30 -38.71 -31.89
N ASN A 77 -4.12 -37.43 -31.53
CA ASN A 77 -4.18 -36.29 -32.42
C ASN A 77 -2.81 -35.74 -32.84
N ASN A 78 -1.72 -36.41 -32.40
CA ASN A 78 -0.34 -36.08 -32.80
C ASN A 78 0.47 -37.38 -32.96
N GLY A 79 0.43 -38.01 -34.14
CA GLY A 79 0.98 -39.32 -34.33
C GLY A 79 0.35 -40.35 -33.38
N PRO A 80 1.14 -41.13 -32.60
CA PRO A 80 0.62 -42.07 -31.64
C PRO A 80 0.18 -41.35 -30.34
N ASN A 81 0.52 -40.10 -30.15
CA ASN A 81 0.37 -39.38 -28.88
C ASN A 81 -0.86 -38.48 -28.85
N HIS A 82 -1.32 -38.15 -27.67
CA HIS A 82 -2.28 -37.09 -27.43
C HIS A 82 -1.55 -35.77 -27.24
N LEU A 83 -2.04 -34.68 -27.79
CA LEU A 83 -1.43 -33.36 -27.73
C LEU A 83 -2.43 -32.28 -27.32
N HIS A 84 -2.05 -31.40 -26.42
CA HIS A 84 -2.70 -30.13 -26.07
C HIS A 84 -4.19 -30.25 -25.72
N GLY A 85 -4.57 -31.35 -25.03
CA GLY A 85 -5.94 -31.55 -24.56
C GLY A 85 -6.89 -32.20 -25.56
N GLY A 86 -6.42 -32.56 -26.77
CA GLY A 86 -7.17 -33.39 -27.69
C GLY A 86 -7.56 -32.71 -28.99
N VAL A 87 -8.56 -33.31 -29.67
CA VAL A 87 -9.07 -32.84 -30.96
C VAL A 87 -9.84 -31.54 -30.81
N GLU A 88 -10.65 -31.42 -29.75
CA GLU A 88 -11.38 -30.21 -29.37
C GLU A 88 -10.99 -29.76 -27.98
N GLY A 89 -9.69 -29.45 -27.80
CA GLY A 89 -9.17 -28.93 -26.53
C GLY A 89 -9.69 -27.53 -26.13
N PHE A 90 -9.21 -26.98 -25.05
CA PHE A 90 -9.67 -25.68 -24.54
C PHE A 90 -9.49 -24.53 -25.53
N ASN A 91 -8.51 -24.60 -26.43
CA ASN A 91 -8.30 -23.64 -27.51
C ASN A 91 -9.52 -23.45 -28.43
N GLN A 92 -10.42 -24.42 -28.50
CA GLN A 92 -11.61 -24.36 -29.36
C GLN A 92 -12.91 -24.15 -28.57
N LYS A 93 -12.86 -24.08 -27.26
CA LYS A 93 -14.05 -23.91 -26.42
C LYS A 93 -14.42 -22.43 -26.26
N LEU A 94 -15.72 -22.19 -26.19
CA LEU A 94 -16.23 -20.85 -25.88
C LEU A 94 -16.41 -20.72 -24.38
N PHE A 95 -15.69 -19.80 -23.78
CA PHE A 95 -15.73 -19.52 -22.35
C PHE A 95 -16.80 -18.45 -22.04
N ASP A 96 -17.46 -18.59 -20.92
CA ASP A 96 -18.16 -17.47 -20.29
C ASP A 96 -17.14 -16.46 -19.78
N TYR A 97 -17.47 -15.16 -19.76
CA TYR A 97 -16.52 -14.15 -19.33
C TYR A 97 -17.17 -13.04 -18.52
N LYS A 98 -16.37 -12.43 -17.65
CA LYS A 98 -16.71 -11.22 -16.90
C LYS A 98 -15.56 -10.23 -17.00
N ILE A 99 -15.88 -9.00 -17.43
CA ILE A 99 -14.93 -7.89 -17.46
C ILE A 99 -14.84 -7.30 -16.07
N MET A 100 -13.60 -7.07 -15.60
CA MET A 100 -13.26 -6.38 -14.35
C MET A 100 -12.57 -5.06 -14.67
N GLU A 101 -12.35 -4.23 -13.69
CA GLU A 101 -11.66 -2.94 -13.84
C GLU A 101 -10.24 -3.11 -14.41
N ASP A 102 -9.49 -4.09 -13.91
CA ASP A 102 -8.08 -4.35 -14.26
C ASP A 102 -7.87 -5.63 -15.08
N GLY A 103 -8.94 -6.27 -15.57
CA GLY A 103 -8.80 -7.55 -16.25
C GLY A 103 -10.08 -8.19 -16.76
N ILE A 104 -9.98 -9.48 -17.07
CA ILE A 104 -11.08 -10.32 -17.54
C ILE A 104 -10.98 -11.69 -16.85
N VAL A 105 -12.09 -12.19 -16.36
CA VAL A 105 -12.22 -13.57 -15.87
C VAL A 105 -12.99 -14.39 -16.88
N PHE A 106 -12.44 -15.53 -17.28
CA PHE A 106 -13.06 -16.51 -18.15
C PHE A 106 -13.39 -17.77 -17.35
N THR A 107 -14.52 -18.41 -17.60
CA THR A 107 -14.92 -19.65 -16.95
C THR A 107 -15.41 -20.68 -17.97
N TYR A 108 -15.04 -21.94 -17.75
CA TYR A 108 -15.49 -23.03 -18.58
C TYR A 108 -15.68 -24.30 -17.74
N LEU A 109 -16.82 -24.97 -17.90
CA LEU A 109 -17.08 -26.27 -17.31
C LEU A 109 -16.78 -27.38 -18.32
N SER A 110 -15.60 -27.98 -18.23
CA SER A 110 -15.25 -29.19 -19.00
C SER A 110 -15.90 -30.41 -18.36
N LYS A 111 -16.79 -31.06 -19.09
CA LYS A 111 -17.62 -32.17 -18.60
C LYS A 111 -16.80 -33.44 -18.41
N ASP A 112 -17.34 -34.34 -17.57
CA ASP A 112 -16.79 -35.67 -17.37
C ASP A 112 -16.61 -36.39 -18.72
N MET A 113 -15.42 -36.98 -18.93
CA MET A 113 -15.00 -37.66 -20.16
C MET A 113 -14.88 -36.78 -21.40
N GLU A 114 -14.92 -35.42 -21.28
CA GLU A 114 -14.56 -34.56 -22.40
C GLU A 114 -13.10 -34.83 -22.79
N GLU A 115 -12.87 -35.07 -24.08
CA GLU A 115 -11.59 -35.52 -24.65
C GLU A 115 -10.96 -36.74 -23.94
N GLY A 116 -11.76 -37.53 -23.21
CA GLY A 116 -11.35 -38.73 -22.48
C GLY A 116 -10.86 -38.50 -21.05
N TYR A 117 -10.88 -37.29 -20.55
CA TYR A 117 -10.46 -36.98 -19.17
C TYR A 117 -11.62 -37.15 -18.18
N PRO A 118 -11.39 -37.85 -17.02
CA PRO A 118 -12.43 -38.04 -16.03
C PRO A 118 -12.75 -36.76 -15.24
N GLY A 119 -13.99 -36.69 -14.75
CA GLY A 119 -14.48 -35.64 -13.87
C GLY A 119 -14.94 -34.37 -14.58
N ASN A 120 -15.94 -33.72 -14.00
CA ASN A 120 -16.33 -32.38 -14.38
C ASN A 120 -15.29 -31.39 -13.80
N LEU A 121 -14.60 -30.66 -14.65
CA LEU A 121 -13.58 -29.69 -14.29
C LEU A 121 -14.12 -28.27 -14.54
N LEU A 122 -14.27 -27.49 -13.47
CA LEU A 122 -14.54 -26.07 -13.58
C LEU A 122 -13.21 -25.31 -13.66
N LEU A 123 -12.91 -24.74 -14.82
CA LEU A 123 -11.70 -23.90 -15.04
C LEU A 123 -12.06 -22.42 -14.99
N THR A 124 -11.29 -21.67 -14.25
CA THR A 124 -11.29 -20.20 -14.25
C THR A 124 -9.93 -19.70 -14.74
N VAL A 125 -9.93 -18.87 -15.76
CA VAL A 125 -8.74 -18.19 -16.28
C VAL A 125 -8.90 -16.69 -16.05
N THR A 126 -7.97 -16.09 -15.33
CA THR A 126 -8.00 -14.64 -15.06
C THR A 126 -6.83 -13.96 -15.77
N TYR A 127 -7.14 -12.96 -16.59
CA TYR A 127 -6.19 -12.08 -17.24
C TYR A 127 -6.22 -10.71 -16.57
N ARG A 128 -5.05 -10.20 -16.14
CA ARG A 128 -4.91 -8.87 -15.50
C ARG A 128 -3.77 -8.09 -16.11
N LEU A 129 -3.91 -6.75 -16.13
CA LEU A 129 -2.84 -5.81 -16.44
C LEU A 129 -2.49 -5.02 -15.18
N VAL A 130 -1.22 -5.10 -14.75
CA VAL A 130 -0.71 -4.36 -13.58
C VAL A 130 0.60 -3.69 -13.99
N GLY A 131 0.57 -2.37 -14.26
CA GLY A 131 1.70 -1.65 -14.85
C GLY A 131 2.14 -2.31 -16.15
N ASN A 132 3.43 -2.58 -16.30
CA ASN A 132 4.02 -3.25 -17.46
C ASN A 132 3.88 -4.79 -17.44
N GLN A 133 3.01 -5.36 -16.60
CA GLN A 133 2.83 -6.80 -16.43
C GLN A 133 1.47 -7.26 -16.98
N PHE A 134 1.50 -8.33 -17.76
CA PHE A 134 0.35 -9.14 -18.11
C PHE A 134 0.39 -10.43 -17.30
N ILE A 135 -0.64 -10.67 -16.48
CA ILE A 135 -0.70 -11.78 -15.53
C ILE A 135 -1.81 -12.74 -15.98
N ILE A 136 -1.46 -14.02 -16.10
CA ILE A 136 -2.39 -15.12 -16.34
C ILE A 136 -2.45 -15.97 -15.08
N ARG A 137 -3.65 -16.16 -14.52
CA ARG A 137 -3.91 -17.06 -13.42
C ARG A 137 -4.91 -18.12 -13.86
N TYR A 138 -4.57 -19.38 -13.60
CA TYR A 138 -5.44 -20.54 -13.76
C TYR A 138 -5.88 -21.05 -12.42
N GLU A 139 -7.16 -21.34 -12.27
CA GLU A 139 -7.73 -22.01 -11.10
C GLU A 139 -8.68 -23.08 -11.60
N ALA A 140 -8.57 -24.31 -11.08
CA ALA A 140 -9.48 -25.38 -11.46
C ALA A 140 -9.82 -26.29 -10.29
N GLU A 141 -11.06 -26.76 -10.28
CA GLU A 141 -11.58 -27.73 -9.33
C GLU A 141 -12.33 -28.84 -10.08
N SER A 142 -12.25 -30.08 -9.57
CA SER A 142 -12.93 -31.22 -10.16
C SER A 142 -13.74 -32.01 -9.14
N ASP A 143 -14.85 -32.55 -9.58
CA ASP A 143 -15.70 -33.44 -8.77
C ASP A 143 -15.17 -34.86 -8.67
N GLN A 144 -14.13 -35.20 -9.45
CA GLN A 144 -13.40 -36.48 -9.41
C GLN A 144 -11.90 -36.22 -9.55
N ASP A 145 -11.06 -37.21 -9.24
CA ASP A 145 -9.64 -37.18 -9.57
C ASP A 145 -9.48 -37.12 -11.08
N THR A 146 -8.65 -36.18 -11.57
CA THR A 146 -8.39 -35.93 -12.98
C THR A 146 -6.99 -35.40 -13.21
N LEU A 147 -6.67 -35.03 -14.45
CA LEU A 147 -5.43 -34.35 -14.80
C LEU A 147 -5.69 -32.85 -15.07
N ALA A 148 -4.76 -32.00 -14.65
CA ALA A 148 -4.80 -30.56 -14.88
C ALA A 148 -3.39 -30.00 -15.10
N ASN A 149 -3.14 -29.45 -16.27
CA ASN A 149 -1.86 -28.78 -16.62
C ASN A 149 -2.16 -27.76 -17.74
N MET A 150 -2.56 -26.56 -17.37
CA MET A 150 -2.89 -25.50 -18.33
C MET A 150 -1.68 -24.64 -18.64
N THR A 151 -1.59 -24.15 -19.88
CA THR A 151 -0.61 -23.18 -20.34
C THR A 151 -1.26 -22.19 -21.33
N ASN A 152 -0.52 -21.16 -21.73
CA ASN A 152 -0.86 -20.29 -22.85
C ASN A 152 0.22 -20.39 -23.95
N HIS A 153 -0.22 -20.56 -25.18
CA HIS A 153 0.65 -20.82 -26.34
C HIS A 153 0.92 -19.56 -27.17
N MET A 154 1.30 -18.46 -26.50
CA MET A 154 1.73 -17.23 -27.20
C MET A 154 3.08 -17.44 -27.89
N TYR A 155 3.16 -17.02 -29.15
CA TYR A 155 4.43 -16.94 -29.89
C TYR A 155 4.93 -15.52 -29.86
N PHE A 156 6.03 -15.26 -29.16
CA PHE A 156 6.63 -13.95 -29.03
C PHE A 156 7.56 -13.63 -30.20
N ASN A 157 7.49 -12.40 -30.68
CA ASN A 157 8.46 -11.80 -31.58
C ASN A 157 8.59 -10.31 -31.24
N LEU A 158 9.62 -9.95 -30.49
CA LEU A 158 9.81 -8.60 -29.95
C LEU A 158 10.24 -7.57 -30.99
N THR A 159 10.53 -8.00 -32.28
CA THR A 159 10.72 -7.07 -33.41
C THR A 159 9.38 -6.51 -33.94
N GLY A 160 8.23 -6.98 -33.43
CA GLY A 160 6.94 -6.71 -34.04
C GLY A 160 6.67 -7.50 -35.31
N GLY A 161 7.25 -8.69 -35.46
CA GLY A 161 7.09 -9.58 -36.62
C GLY A 161 7.85 -9.14 -37.87
N LYS A 162 8.83 -8.26 -37.75
CA LYS A 162 9.63 -7.75 -38.89
C LYS A 162 10.80 -8.65 -39.28
N GLU A 163 11.35 -9.35 -38.33
CA GLU A 163 12.51 -10.26 -38.51
C GLU A 163 12.22 -11.57 -37.76
N LYS A 164 12.92 -12.65 -38.18
CA LYS A 164 12.88 -13.93 -37.49
C LYS A 164 13.53 -13.82 -36.11
N ILE A 165 13.19 -14.74 -35.19
CA ILE A 165 13.62 -14.68 -33.80
C ILE A 165 15.10 -15.01 -33.56
N HIS A 166 15.90 -15.23 -34.60
CA HIS A 166 17.29 -15.68 -34.47
C HIS A 166 18.18 -14.76 -33.62
N HIS A 167 17.97 -13.44 -33.70
CA HIS A 167 18.76 -12.43 -32.97
C HIS A 167 18.14 -12.06 -31.61
N HIS A 168 16.99 -12.66 -31.22
CA HIS A 168 16.52 -12.53 -29.87
C HIS A 168 17.49 -13.25 -28.93
N LYS A 169 17.83 -12.62 -27.82
CA LYS A 169 18.64 -13.21 -26.77
C LYS A 169 17.73 -13.85 -25.72
N LEU A 170 18.02 -15.12 -25.41
CA LEU A 170 17.29 -15.90 -24.42
C LEU A 170 18.16 -16.13 -23.19
N TYR A 171 17.57 -15.97 -22.01
CA TYR A 171 18.09 -16.42 -20.73
C TYR A 171 17.09 -17.38 -20.10
N MET A 172 17.57 -18.51 -19.55
CA MET A 172 16.76 -19.49 -18.82
C MET A 172 17.43 -19.86 -17.50
N ALA A 173 16.69 -19.69 -16.38
CA ALA A 173 17.15 -20.12 -15.07
C ALA A 173 16.91 -21.63 -14.89
N ALA A 174 17.59 -22.46 -15.67
CA ALA A 174 17.43 -23.91 -15.67
C ALA A 174 18.77 -24.62 -15.84
N ASP A 175 19.03 -25.64 -15.04
CA ASP A 175 20.23 -26.47 -15.10
C ASP A 175 20.07 -27.74 -15.94
N GLN A 176 18.81 -28.06 -16.31
CA GLN A 176 18.46 -29.27 -17.03
C GLN A 176 17.29 -29.03 -17.98
N ILE A 177 17.28 -29.80 -19.06
CA ILE A 177 16.12 -29.98 -19.95
C ILE A 177 15.62 -31.42 -19.84
N ALA A 178 14.32 -31.63 -20.10
CA ALA A 178 13.80 -32.96 -20.37
C ALA A 178 14.15 -33.39 -21.79
N CYS A 179 14.68 -34.60 -21.92
CA CYS A 179 15.00 -35.19 -23.23
C CYS A 179 13.71 -35.67 -23.94
N VAL A 180 13.72 -35.62 -25.26
CA VAL A 180 12.62 -36.05 -26.10
C VAL A 180 13.06 -37.14 -27.06
N ASP A 181 12.09 -38.00 -27.44
CA ASP A 181 12.25 -39.00 -28.49
C ASP A 181 11.97 -38.43 -29.91
N GLU A 182 11.94 -39.30 -30.88
CA GLU A 182 11.67 -38.98 -32.29
C GLU A 182 10.26 -38.43 -32.57
N ASN A 183 9.34 -38.59 -31.64
CA ASN A 183 7.99 -38.02 -31.67
C ASN A 183 7.85 -36.76 -30.81
N CYS A 184 8.97 -36.18 -30.36
CA CYS A 184 9.06 -35.10 -29.40
C CYS A 184 8.31 -35.39 -28.09
N LEU A 185 8.21 -36.66 -27.69
CA LEU A 185 7.66 -37.09 -26.42
C LEU A 185 8.79 -37.15 -25.38
N VAL A 186 8.54 -36.65 -24.17
CA VAL A 186 9.49 -36.74 -23.05
C VAL A 186 9.67 -38.20 -22.66
N ASP A 187 10.92 -38.66 -22.61
CA ASP A 187 11.29 -40.06 -22.30
C ASP A 187 11.56 -40.31 -20.80
N GLY A 188 11.39 -39.29 -19.97
CA GLY A 188 11.65 -39.34 -18.53
C GLY A 188 13.11 -39.13 -18.13
N THR A 189 14.02 -38.88 -19.09
CA THR A 189 15.41 -38.53 -18.83
C THR A 189 15.67 -37.05 -18.87
N PHE A 190 16.73 -36.61 -18.19
CA PHE A 190 17.10 -35.20 -18.11
C PHE A 190 18.55 -35.00 -18.54
N LEU A 191 18.79 -33.97 -19.33
CA LEU A 191 20.10 -33.57 -19.80
C LEU A 191 20.55 -32.28 -19.04
N SER A 192 21.75 -32.32 -18.46
CA SER A 192 22.38 -31.07 -17.98
C SER A 192 22.64 -30.11 -19.14
N VAL A 193 22.26 -28.83 -18.96
CA VAL A 193 22.51 -27.83 -20.01
C VAL A 193 24.00 -27.46 -20.19
N THR A 194 24.84 -27.77 -19.19
CA THR A 194 26.27 -27.40 -19.17
C THR A 194 27.00 -27.96 -20.37
N ASN A 195 27.66 -27.12 -21.13
CA ASN A 195 28.41 -27.45 -22.37
C ASN A 195 27.52 -28.05 -23.48
N THR A 196 26.25 -27.67 -23.52
CA THR A 196 25.30 -28.05 -24.58
C THR A 196 24.70 -26.80 -25.26
N PRO A 197 24.07 -26.95 -26.44
CA PRO A 197 23.34 -25.86 -27.08
C PRO A 197 22.18 -25.31 -26.25
N PHE A 198 21.73 -26.00 -25.19
CA PHE A 198 20.66 -25.63 -24.31
C PHE A 198 21.09 -24.76 -23.10
N ASP A 199 22.39 -24.42 -22.99
CA ASP A 199 22.87 -23.56 -21.90
C ASP A 199 22.52 -22.10 -22.13
N PHE A 200 21.36 -21.69 -21.64
CA PHE A 200 20.88 -20.32 -21.63
C PHE A 200 20.95 -19.66 -20.24
N ARG A 201 21.78 -20.17 -19.33
CA ARG A 201 21.98 -19.54 -18.00
C ARG A 201 22.71 -18.20 -18.09
N THR A 202 23.24 -17.88 -19.25
CA THR A 202 23.66 -16.54 -19.68
C THR A 202 22.93 -16.23 -20.99
N PHE A 203 22.84 -14.94 -21.34
CA PHE A 203 22.18 -14.56 -22.58
C PHE A 203 22.91 -15.08 -23.82
N HIS A 204 22.20 -15.83 -24.66
CA HIS A 204 22.63 -16.25 -26.00
C HIS A 204 21.57 -15.96 -27.03
N GLU A 205 21.98 -15.65 -28.27
CA GLU A 205 21.04 -15.53 -29.37
C GLU A 205 20.35 -16.88 -29.63
N VAL A 206 19.03 -16.86 -29.85
CA VAL A 206 18.26 -18.08 -30.10
C VAL A 206 18.79 -18.81 -31.32
N GLY A 207 19.22 -18.05 -32.36
CA GLY A 207 19.76 -18.60 -33.59
C GLY A 207 21.22 -19.08 -33.51
N GLU A 208 21.96 -18.72 -32.46
CA GLU A 208 23.42 -18.96 -32.37
C GLU A 208 23.78 -20.45 -32.46
N ARG A 209 23.00 -21.30 -31.77
CA ARG A 209 23.33 -22.74 -31.63
C ARG A 209 22.15 -23.65 -32.05
N ILE A 210 21.09 -23.11 -32.63
CA ILE A 210 19.86 -23.85 -33.00
C ILE A 210 20.09 -24.94 -34.05
N HIS A 211 21.19 -24.83 -34.80
CA HIS A 211 21.63 -25.77 -35.85
C HIS A 211 22.82 -26.59 -35.46
N ASP A 212 23.26 -26.58 -34.21
CA ASP A 212 24.39 -27.41 -33.74
C ASP A 212 24.09 -28.89 -33.93
N GLU A 213 25.20 -29.66 -34.13
CA GLU A 213 25.14 -31.12 -34.31
C GLU A 213 24.87 -31.83 -32.96
N HIS A 214 23.69 -31.59 -32.40
CA HIS A 214 23.21 -32.17 -31.15
C HIS A 214 21.95 -33.02 -31.40
N GLU A 215 21.91 -34.24 -30.86
CA GLU A 215 20.84 -35.22 -31.07
C GLU A 215 19.44 -34.62 -30.74
N GLN A 216 19.30 -34.01 -29.62
CA GLN A 216 18.04 -33.43 -29.16
C GLN A 216 17.53 -32.29 -30.07
N LEU A 217 18.44 -31.46 -30.63
CA LEU A 217 18.06 -30.41 -31.61
C LEU A 217 17.59 -31.05 -32.93
N LYS A 218 18.23 -32.15 -33.38
CA LYS A 218 17.83 -32.86 -34.60
C LYS A 218 16.47 -33.52 -34.47
N LEU A 219 16.19 -34.16 -33.32
CA LEU A 219 14.91 -34.80 -33.03
C LEU A 219 13.75 -33.80 -33.08
N ALA A 220 13.93 -32.62 -32.47
CA ALA A 220 12.90 -31.59 -32.36
C ALA A 220 12.92 -30.58 -33.55
N GLY A 221 13.89 -30.68 -34.48
CA GLY A 221 14.03 -29.70 -35.55
C GLY A 221 14.44 -28.29 -35.11
N GLY A 222 14.98 -28.15 -33.89
CA GLY A 222 15.35 -26.92 -33.18
C GLY A 222 15.06 -27.05 -31.68
N TYR A 223 14.77 -25.95 -31.00
CA TYR A 223 14.32 -26.05 -29.60
C TYR A 223 12.82 -26.41 -29.57
N ASP A 224 12.50 -27.49 -28.88
CA ASP A 224 11.13 -27.90 -28.46
C ASP A 224 11.26 -28.75 -27.17
N HIS A 225 11.77 -28.10 -26.11
CA HIS A 225 12.19 -28.80 -24.89
C HIS A 225 11.67 -28.09 -23.64
N SER A 226 11.34 -28.89 -22.62
CA SER A 226 10.98 -28.40 -21.29
C SER A 226 12.23 -28.12 -20.45
N PHE A 227 12.44 -26.85 -20.13
CA PHE A 227 13.48 -26.38 -19.23
C PHE A 227 12.98 -26.45 -17.79
N MET A 228 13.68 -27.20 -16.92
CA MET A 228 13.31 -27.33 -15.52
C MET A 228 13.84 -26.12 -14.74
N VAL A 229 12.94 -25.20 -14.38
CA VAL A 229 13.33 -23.91 -13.78
C VAL A 229 13.68 -24.07 -12.31
N ASN A 230 14.75 -23.41 -11.87
CA ASN A 230 15.35 -23.55 -10.54
C ASN A 230 15.29 -22.28 -9.69
N LYS A 231 14.61 -21.23 -10.16
CA LYS A 231 14.33 -19.99 -9.42
C LYS A 231 12.83 -19.83 -9.16
N GLN A 232 12.47 -18.97 -8.20
CA GLN A 232 11.06 -18.67 -7.89
C GLN A 232 10.48 -17.51 -8.71
N SER A 233 11.33 -16.69 -9.37
CA SER A 233 10.93 -15.58 -10.21
C SER A 233 11.98 -15.29 -11.27
N ASN A 234 11.61 -14.57 -12.33
CA ASN A 234 12.48 -14.22 -13.46
C ASN A 234 13.15 -15.45 -14.06
N GLN A 235 12.34 -16.50 -14.29
CA GLN A 235 12.84 -17.80 -14.74
C GLN A 235 13.27 -17.79 -16.21
N ALA A 236 12.65 -16.95 -17.04
CA ALA A 236 13.03 -16.76 -18.43
C ALA A 236 13.06 -15.28 -18.79
N VAL A 237 14.00 -14.88 -19.66
CA VAL A 237 14.05 -13.53 -20.22
C VAL A 237 14.32 -13.65 -21.71
N LEU A 238 13.44 -13.03 -22.50
CA LEU A 238 13.63 -12.85 -23.95
C LEU A 238 13.90 -11.37 -24.22
N TYR A 239 14.97 -11.06 -24.91
CA TYR A 239 15.43 -9.70 -25.19
C TYR A 239 15.73 -9.50 -26.68
N GLU A 240 15.24 -8.40 -27.26
CA GLU A 240 15.52 -8.03 -28.65
C GLU A 240 16.38 -6.75 -28.66
N PRO A 241 17.68 -6.87 -29.09
CA PRO A 241 18.64 -5.78 -28.92
C PRO A 241 18.33 -4.50 -29.73
N LYS A 242 17.71 -4.60 -30.93
CA LYS A 242 17.44 -3.44 -31.77
C LYS A 242 16.30 -2.57 -31.22
N SER A 243 15.20 -3.19 -30.83
CA SER A 243 14.05 -2.48 -30.28
C SER A 243 14.23 -2.16 -28.79
N GLY A 244 15.13 -2.85 -28.09
CA GLY A 244 15.29 -2.81 -26.65
C GLY A 244 14.18 -3.51 -25.87
N ARG A 245 13.18 -4.11 -26.56
CA ARG A 245 12.10 -4.82 -25.89
C ARG A 245 12.60 -6.06 -25.17
N LYS A 246 12.17 -6.20 -23.92
CA LYS A 246 12.54 -7.28 -23.03
C LYS A 246 11.29 -7.85 -22.39
N LEU A 247 11.14 -9.15 -22.47
CA LEU A 247 10.07 -9.92 -21.84
C LEU A 247 10.69 -10.76 -20.72
N THR A 248 10.24 -10.55 -19.49
CA THR A 248 10.62 -11.38 -18.34
C THR A 248 9.44 -12.22 -17.90
N ILE A 249 9.64 -13.53 -17.74
CA ILE A 249 8.61 -14.49 -17.32
C ILE A 249 8.90 -14.99 -15.92
N SER A 250 7.87 -14.90 -15.08
CA SER A 250 7.85 -15.50 -13.74
C SER A 250 6.63 -16.40 -13.61
N THR A 251 6.85 -17.64 -13.11
CA THR A 251 5.78 -18.63 -12.98
C THR A 251 5.88 -19.41 -11.67
N THR A 252 4.73 -19.91 -11.21
CA THR A 252 4.65 -20.89 -10.09
C THR A 252 4.84 -22.33 -10.55
N LEU A 253 4.90 -22.55 -11.88
CA LEU A 253 5.06 -23.89 -12.46
C LEU A 253 6.53 -24.29 -12.59
N PRO A 254 6.85 -25.61 -12.58
CA PRO A 254 8.24 -26.08 -12.47
C PRO A 254 9.03 -26.08 -13.77
N ALA A 255 8.36 -25.88 -14.91
CA ALA A 255 9.03 -25.96 -16.21
C ALA A 255 8.50 -24.89 -17.18
N ILE A 256 9.34 -24.54 -18.15
CA ILE A 256 8.97 -23.71 -19.30
C ILE A 256 9.36 -24.47 -20.56
N GLN A 257 8.39 -24.78 -21.41
CA GLN A 257 8.62 -25.31 -22.75
C GLN A 257 9.12 -24.18 -23.64
N VAL A 258 10.28 -24.35 -24.22
CA VAL A 258 10.86 -23.44 -25.22
C VAL A 258 10.63 -24.05 -26.59
N TYR A 259 9.75 -23.44 -27.40
CA TYR A 259 9.45 -23.88 -28.74
C TYR A 259 9.73 -22.77 -29.77
N THR A 260 10.68 -23.02 -30.67
CA THR A 260 11.16 -22.04 -31.64
C THR A 260 10.39 -22.06 -32.98
N ALA A 261 9.10 -22.38 -32.92
CA ALA A 261 8.23 -22.40 -34.11
C ALA A 261 8.86 -23.22 -35.29
N ASN A 262 9.18 -24.46 -34.97
CA ASN A 262 9.92 -25.33 -35.88
C ASN A 262 9.06 -25.79 -37.11
N PHE A 263 7.73 -25.73 -37.01
CA PHE A 263 6.76 -26.30 -37.98
C PHE A 263 5.57 -25.35 -38.20
N LEU A 264 5.79 -24.06 -38.48
CA LEU A 264 4.73 -23.09 -38.79
C LEU A 264 4.42 -22.99 -40.32
N GLU A 265 5.27 -23.49 -41.20
CA GLU A 265 5.07 -23.38 -42.63
C GLU A 265 3.75 -24.03 -43.09
N GLY A 266 3.03 -23.35 -43.97
CA GLY A 266 1.77 -23.84 -44.54
C GLY A 266 0.53 -23.67 -43.63
N GLY A 267 0.66 -22.95 -42.52
CA GLY A 267 -0.44 -22.62 -41.62
C GLY A 267 -1.46 -21.63 -42.19
N MET A 268 -2.39 -21.21 -41.33
CA MET A 268 -3.40 -20.19 -41.66
C MET A 268 -2.74 -18.81 -41.85
N PRO A 269 -3.40 -17.88 -42.59
CA PRO A 269 -2.90 -16.52 -42.75
C PRO A 269 -2.75 -15.81 -41.40
N GLY A 270 -1.53 -15.31 -41.15
CA GLY A 270 -1.24 -14.47 -39.99
C GLY A 270 -1.74 -13.03 -40.15
N LYS A 271 -1.49 -12.19 -39.14
CA LYS A 271 -1.92 -10.77 -39.05
C LYS A 271 -1.57 -9.93 -40.31
N HIS A 272 -0.57 -10.33 -41.06
CA HIS A 272 -0.12 -9.65 -42.28
C HIS A 272 -0.72 -10.26 -43.57
N GLY A 273 -1.72 -11.15 -43.47
CA GLY A 273 -2.40 -11.75 -44.59
C GLY A 273 -1.63 -12.86 -45.30
N LYS A 274 -0.51 -13.32 -44.73
CA LYS A 274 0.31 -14.44 -45.22
C LYS A 274 0.54 -15.43 -44.08
N PRO A 275 0.69 -16.72 -44.37
CA PRO A 275 1.14 -17.70 -43.40
C PRO A 275 2.50 -17.29 -42.78
N TYR A 276 2.67 -17.63 -41.50
CA TYR A 276 3.98 -17.50 -40.84
C TYR A 276 4.93 -18.59 -41.34
N GLU A 277 6.20 -18.29 -41.28
CA GLU A 277 7.28 -19.20 -41.56
C GLU A 277 7.93 -19.75 -40.28
N ASN A 278 8.72 -20.81 -40.42
CA ASN A 278 9.52 -21.34 -39.31
C ASN A 278 10.44 -20.26 -38.76
N ARG A 279 10.51 -20.15 -37.41
CA ARG A 279 11.29 -19.15 -36.67
C ARG A 279 10.69 -17.72 -36.66
N ASP A 280 9.46 -17.53 -37.10
CA ASP A 280 8.82 -16.21 -37.00
C ASP A 280 8.43 -15.86 -35.55
N GLY A 281 8.36 -16.85 -34.68
CA GLY A 281 8.07 -16.65 -33.23
C GLY A 281 8.72 -17.69 -32.32
N ILE A 282 8.70 -17.43 -31.04
CA ILE A 282 9.13 -18.35 -29.97
C ILE A 282 8.00 -18.46 -28.93
N ALA A 283 7.58 -19.69 -28.62
CA ALA A 283 6.67 -19.95 -27.53
C ALA A 283 7.45 -20.28 -26.24
N LEU A 284 7.00 -19.71 -25.13
CA LEU A 284 7.55 -19.92 -23.79
C LEU A 284 6.40 -20.32 -22.87
N GLU A 285 6.09 -21.61 -22.89
CA GLU A 285 4.90 -22.17 -22.24
C GLU A 285 5.22 -22.66 -20.84
N THR A 286 4.66 -22.03 -19.85
CA THR A 286 4.82 -22.44 -18.45
C THR A 286 3.89 -23.61 -18.14
N GLN A 287 4.44 -24.74 -17.62
CA GLN A 287 3.68 -25.97 -17.45
C GLN A 287 4.34 -26.94 -16.46
N TYR A 288 3.65 -28.01 -16.10
CA TYR A 288 4.27 -29.22 -15.56
C TYR A 288 5.00 -29.98 -16.68
N LEU A 289 5.89 -30.91 -16.28
CA LEU A 289 6.60 -31.74 -17.24
C LEU A 289 5.62 -32.44 -18.20
N PRO A 290 5.88 -32.43 -19.52
CA PRO A 290 5.10 -33.21 -20.48
C PRO A 290 5.12 -34.71 -20.11
N ASP A 291 4.04 -35.42 -20.38
CA ASP A 291 3.83 -36.81 -20.05
C ASP A 291 4.07 -37.21 -18.58
N SER A 292 4.06 -36.22 -17.67
CA SER A 292 4.36 -36.42 -16.26
C SER A 292 3.55 -37.53 -15.63
N ILE A 293 2.32 -37.76 -16.05
CA ILE A 293 1.45 -38.83 -15.57
C ILE A 293 2.03 -40.21 -15.82
N ASN A 294 2.80 -40.39 -16.90
CA ASN A 294 3.38 -41.68 -17.29
C ASN A 294 4.87 -41.81 -16.90
N VAL A 295 5.61 -40.71 -16.75
CA VAL A 295 7.06 -40.72 -16.50
C VAL A 295 7.47 -40.37 -15.08
N GLU A 296 6.66 -39.65 -14.32
CA GLU A 296 6.96 -39.30 -12.92
C GLU A 296 6.38 -40.30 -11.93
N LYS A 297 7.11 -40.57 -10.84
CA LYS A 297 6.61 -41.44 -9.74
C LYS A 297 5.47 -40.79 -8.96
N GLU A 298 5.51 -39.48 -8.79
CA GLU A 298 4.52 -38.68 -8.09
C GLU A 298 4.08 -37.50 -8.99
N PRO A 299 3.23 -37.76 -10.02
CA PRO A 299 2.87 -36.78 -11.01
C PRO A 299 2.05 -35.62 -10.40
N LYS A 300 2.58 -34.41 -10.43
CA LYS A 300 1.91 -33.18 -9.94
C LYS A 300 0.74 -32.73 -10.82
N VAL A 301 0.65 -33.28 -12.02
CA VAL A 301 -0.45 -33.05 -12.97
C VAL A 301 -1.79 -33.63 -12.47
N ILE A 302 -1.77 -34.52 -11.48
CA ILE A 302 -2.98 -35.11 -10.89
C ILE A 302 -3.67 -34.08 -9.99
N LEU A 303 -4.88 -33.71 -10.37
CA LEU A 303 -5.78 -32.92 -9.54
C LEU A 303 -6.74 -33.87 -8.79
N ARG A 304 -6.60 -33.96 -7.50
CA ARG A 304 -7.47 -34.77 -6.66
C ARG A 304 -8.82 -34.09 -6.42
N LYS A 305 -9.89 -34.88 -6.32
CA LYS A 305 -11.22 -34.38 -5.91
C LYS A 305 -11.11 -33.54 -4.63
N GLY A 306 -11.68 -32.32 -4.67
CA GLY A 306 -11.67 -31.38 -3.55
C GLY A 306 -10.38 -30.61 -3.35
N GLN A 307 -9.39 -30.84 -4.20
CA GLN A 307 -8.20 -29.97 -4.29
C GLN A 307 -8.40 -28.89 -5.35
N LYS A 308 -7.70 -27.79 -5.19
CA LYS A 308 -7.67 -26.69 -6.14
C LYS A 308 -6.36 -26.72 -6.91
N TYR A 309 -6.45 -26.74 -8.24
CA TYR A 309 -5.33 -26.42 -9.10
C TYR A 309 -5.17 -24.91 -9.14
N GLU A 310 -3.96 -24.42 -8.98
CA GLU A 310 -3.64 -23.01 -9.10
C GLU A 310 -2.28 -22.83 -9.76
N ALA A 311 -2.23 -22.02 -10.80
CA ALA A 311 -1.00 -21.63 -11.45
C ALA A 311 -1.05 -20.15 -11.86
N VAL A 312 0.08 -19.44 -11.69
CA VAL A 312 0.21 -18.03 -12.04
C VAL A 312 1.44 -17.85 -12.89
N THR A 313 1.28 -17.14 -14.00
CA THR A 313 2.39 -16.70 -14.86
C THR A 313 2.29 -15.21 -15.09
N THR A 314 3.39 -14.51 -14.86
CA THR A 314 3.54 -13.07 -15.08
C THR A 314 4.48 -12.84 -16.24
N TYR A 315 4.01 -12.11 -17.23
CA TYR A 315 4.75 -11.62 -18.39
C TYR A 315 5.00 -10.13 -18.19
N ARG A 316 6.26 -9.76 -17.87
CA ARG A 316 6.66 -8.38 -17.66
C ARG A 316 7.38 -7.87 -18.91
N PHE A 317 6.88 -6.76 -19.47
CA PHE A 317 7.44 -6.12 -20.64
C PHE A 317 8.20 -4.86 -20.26
N GLU A 318 9.47 -4.80 -20.64
CA GLU A 318 10.41 -3.73 -20.34
C GLU A 318 11.08 -3.26 -21.62
N VAL A 319 11.67 -2.08 -21.60
CA VAL A 319 12.49 -1.59 -22.70
C VAL A 319 13.88 -1.25 -22.17
N GLU A 320 14.87 -2.03 -22.56
CA GLU A 320 16.26 -1.77 -22.18
C GLU A 320 16.80 -0.58 -22.98
N GLY A 321 17.42 0.37 -22.28
CA GLY A 321 17.89 1.62 -22.86
C GLY A 321 16.81 2.71 -22.99
N ASN A 322 15.64 2.58 -22.29
CA ASN A 322 14.68 3.67 -22.14
C ASN A 322 15.05 4.58 -20.96
N ASP A 323 16.34 4.88 -20.82
CA ASP A 323 16.81 5.85 -19.85
C ASP A 323 16.23 7.25 -20.13
N GLY A 324 15.84 7.53 -21.38
CA GLY A 324 15.16 8.79 -21.76
C GLY A 324 13.87 9.06 -20.98
N ALA A 325 13.04 8.06 -20.70
CA ALA A 325 11.85 8.24 -19.86
C ALA A 325 12.22 8.59 -18.43
N MET A 326 13.24 7.94 -17.88
CA MET A 326 13.76 8.24 -16.55
C MET A 326 14.46 9.60 -16.51
N PHE A 327 15.25 9.96 -17.52
CA PHE A 327 15.85 11.31 -17.63
C PHE A 327 14.77 12.38 -17.67
N LYS A 328 13.65 12.13 -18.35
CA LYS A 328 12.51 13.05 -18.37
C LYS A 328 11.92 13.25 -16.97
N GLU A 329 11.74 12.18 -16.20
CA GLU A 329 11.24 12.30 -14.82
C GLU A 329 12.29 12.98 -13.90
N ILE A 330 13.58 12.76 -14.11
CA ILE A 330 14.65 13.49 -13.39
C ILE A 330 14.58 15.00 -13.72
N GLU A 331 14.44 15.38 -15.01
CA GLU A 331 14.27 16.78 -15.40
C GLU A 331 13.04 17.42 -14.74
N LYS A 332 11.90 16.70 -14.72
CA LYS A 332 10.67 17.16 -14.04
C LYS A 332 10.89 17.34 -12.54
N LEU A 333 11.59 16.41 -11.88
CA LEU A 333 11.88 16.49 -10.45
C LEU A 333 12.79 17.69 -10.14
N VAL A 334 13.80 17.94 -10.97
CA VAL A 334 14.69 19.11 -10.84
C VAL A 334 13.92 20.41 -11.11
N GLN A 335 13.03 20.41 -12.12
CA GLN A 335 12.17 21.57 -12.41
C GLN A 335 11.22 21.86 -11.23
N TYR A 336 10.63 20.81 -10.62
CA TYR A 336 9.85 20.96 -9.39
C TYR A 336 10.66 21.66 -8.29
N GLY A 337 11.91 21.24 -8.07
CA GLY A 337 12.82 21.85 -7.10
C GLY A 337 13.06 23.34 -7.36
N LEU A 338 13.23 23.73 -8.63
CA LEU A 338 13.37 25.13 -9.05
C LEU A 338 12.09 25.94 -8.82
N ASP A 339 10.94 25.40 -9.23
CA ASP A 339 9.63 26.07 -9.10
C ASP A 339 9.25 26.30 -7.64
N LYS A 340 9.61 25.35 -6.76
CA LYS A 340 9.39 25.43 -5.30
C LYS A 340 10.50 26.19 -4.56
N LYS A 341 11.54 26.61 -5.26
CA LYS A 341 12.72 27.30 -4.70
C LYS A 341 13.44 26.47 -3.63
N LEU A 342 13.38 25.16 -3.75
CA LEU A 342 14.16 24.22 -2.94
C LEU A 342 15.63 24.22 -3.37
N ILE A 343 15.89 24.53 -4.63
CA ILE A 343 17.20 24.66 -5.24
C ILE A 343 17.27 25.94 -6.10
N GLN A 344 18.48 26.39 -6.40
CA GLN A 344 18.73 27.52 -7.28
C GLN A 344 19.05 27.04 -8.72
N PRO A 345 18.92 27.91 -9.75
CA PRO A 345 19.26 27.53 -11.12
C PRO A 345 20.69 26.99 -11.28
N GLU A 346 21.62 27.50 -10.49
CA GLU A 346 23.03 27.09 -10.47
C GLU A 346 23.20 25.63 -9.95
N ASP A 347 22.25 25.12 -9.19
CA ASP A 347 22.29 23.77 -8.64
C ASP A 347 21.82 22.71 -9.64
N LYS A 348 21.20 23.09 -10.76
CA LYS A 348 20.53 22.16 -11.70
C LYS A 348 21.43 20.99 -12.10
N ILE A 349 22.62 21.25 -12.60
CA ILE A 349 23.54 20.21 -13.08
C ILE A 349 23.99 19.30 -11.92
N TYR A 350 24.29 19.91 -10.76
CA TYR A 350 24.64 19.15 -9.57
C TYR A 350 23.54 18.18 -9.17
N MET A 351 22.28 18.62 -9.16
CA MET A 351 21.12 17.78 -8.80
C MET A 351 20.93 16.63 -9.79
N ILE A 352 21.04 16.90 -11.10
CA ILE A 352 20.96 15.84 -12.12
C ILE A 352 22.03 14.79 -11.84
N ASN A 353 23.27 15.19 -11.61
CA ASN A 353 24.36 14.26 -11.34
C ASN A 353 24.16 13.45 -10.05
N GLN A 354 23.55 14.03 -9.01
CA GLN A 354 23.19 13.28 -7.80
C GLN A 354 22.09 12.23 -8.08
N TYR A 355 21.13 12.51 -8.94
CA TYR A 355 20.12 11.52 -9.34
C TYR A 355 20.72 10.44 -10.23
N LEU A 356 21.63 10.79 -11.15
CA LEU A 356 22.33 9.78 -11.94
C LEU A 356 23.11 8.80 -11.05
N ASP A 357 23.82 9.29 -10.03
CA ASP A 357 24.53 8.47 -9.05
C ASP A 357 23.56 7.55 -8.28
N LEU A 358 22.41 8.08 -7.83
CA LEU A 358 21.38 7.30 -7.15
C LEU A 358 20.82 6.14 -7.99
N PHE A 359 20.70 6.34 -9.30
CA PHE A 359 20.20 5.32 -10.24
C PHE A 359 21.32 4.46 -10.85
N GLY A 360 22.60 4.72 -10.53
CA GLY A 360 23.74 4.03 -11.09
C GLY A 360 23.89 4.22 -12.60
N LEU A 361 23.72 5.47 -13.07
CA LEU A 361 23.77 5.85 -14.47
C LEU A 361 25.05 6.59 -14.78
N ASP A 362 25.74 6.19 -15.84
CA ASP A 362 26.98 6.82 -16.32
C ASP A 362 26.74 7.85 -17.43
N GLU A 363 25.56 7.81 -18.07
CA GLU A 363 25.21 8.67 -19.19
C GLU A 363 23.92 9.45 -18.88
N TYR A 364 23.77 10.61 -19.53
CA TYR A 364 22.59 11.46 -19.42
C TYR A 364 22.31 12.16 -20.75
N GLU A 365 21.04 12.16 -21.15
CA GLU A 365 20.54 12.91 -22.28
C GLU A 365 19.44 13.87 -21.82
N PRO A 366 19.64 15.20 -21.96
CA PRO A 366 18.64 16.20 -21.59
C PRO A 366 17.31 15.95 -22.31
N GLN A 367 16.21 16.02 -21.59
CA GLN A 367 14.87 15.81 -22.14
C GLN A 367 14.10 17.13 -22.18
N ASP A 368 13.34 17.34 -23.25
CA ASP A 368 12.41 18.47 -23.32
C ASP A 368 11.14 18.17 -22.52
N ILE A 369 10.89 19.00 -21.51
CA ILE A 369 9.69 18.93 -20.66
C ILE A 369 8.77 20.13 -20.88
N THR A 370 8.95 20.87 -21.98
CA THR A 370 8.13 22.05 -22.29
C THR A 370 6.67 21.68 -22.45
N GLY A 371 5.79 22.28 -21.63
CA GLY A 371 4.36 21.99 -21.64
C GLY A 371 3.94 20.72 -20.88
N GLU A 372 4.88 20.03 -20.23
CA GLU A 372 4.55 18.90 -19.36
C GLU A 372 3.99 19.37 -18.01
N GLU A 373 3.07 18.60 -17.46
CA GLU A 373 2.58 18.82 -16.11
C GLU A 373 3.62 18.36 -15.08
N ILE A 374 3.91 19.21 -14.10
CA ILE A 374 4.85 18.91 -13.01
C ILE A 374 4.05 18.50 -11.78
N CYS A 375 3.71 17.20 -11.70
CA CYS A 375 3.03 16.58 -10.57
C CYS A 375 4.03 15.75 -9.76
N LEU A 376 4.34 16.18 -8.53
CA LEU A 376 5.37 15.52 -7.71
C LEU A 376 5.05 14.06 -7.41
N SER A 377 3.78 13.72 -7.10
CA SER A 377 3.38 12.35 -6.80
C SER A 377 3.66 11.41 -7.96
N ASP A 378 3.32 11.83 -9.18
CA ASP A 378 3.49 11.01 -10.38
C ASP A 378 4.97 10.84 -10.72
N ILE A 379 5.76 11.92 -10.60
CA ILE A 379 7.21 11.89 -10.79
C ILE A 379 7.87 10.90 -9.82
N LEU A 380 7.53 10.97 -8.53
CA LEU A 380 8.09 10.07 -7.52
C LEU A 380 7.61 8.63 -7.71
N GLU A 381 6.37 8.43 -8.14
CA GLU A 381 5.84 7.11 -8.48
C GLU A 381 6.64 6.49 -9.61
N HIS A 382 6.80 7.19 -10.74
CA HIS A 382 7.58 6.73 -11.89
C HIS A 382 9.05 6.46 -11.53
N LEU A 383 9.70 7.38 -10.81
CA LEU A 383 11.10 7.19 -10.41
C LEU A 383 11.29 6.01 -9.44
N THR A 384 10.33 5.74 -8.56
CA THR A 384 10.37 4.56 -7.70
C THR A 384 10.08 3.27 -8.46
N ASP A 385 9.28 3.31 -9.53
CA ASP A 385 9.09 2.18 -10.45
C ASP A 385 10.40 1.84 -11.16
N PHE A 386 11.10 2.84 -11.72
CA PHE A 386 12.44 2.64 -12.30
C PHE A 386 13.44 2.09 -11.28
N ALA A 387 13.39 2.55 -10.03
CA ALA A 387 14.26 2.03 -8.97
C ALA A 387 13.97 0.55 -8.67
N TYR A 388 12.71 0.14 -8.66
CA TYR A 388 12.31 -1.25 -8.47
C TYR A 388 12.73 -2.11 -9.66
N GLU A 389 12.49 -1.66 -10.88
CA GLU A 389 12.91 -2.35 -12.11
C GLU A 389 14.42 -2.57 -12.19
N ARG A 390 15.21 -1.60 -11.71
CA ARG A 390 16.68 -1.67 -11.61
C ARG A 390 17.18 -2.38 -10.36
N GLN A 391 16.30 -2.94 -9.53
CA GLN A 391 16.65 -3.65 -8.29
C GLN A 391 17.41 -2.77 -7.26
N LEU A 392 17.19 -1.46 -7.30
CA LEU A 392 17.70 -0.52 -6.30
C LEU A 392 16.87 -0.57 -5.00
N ILE A 393 15.64 -1.05 -5.09
CA ILE A 393 14.77 -1.40 -3.96
C ILE A 393 14.38 -2.87 -4.05
N GLU A 394 14.41 -3.56 -2.90
CA GLU A 394 14.23 -5.02 -2.84
C GLU A 394 12.77 -5.45 -3.04
N SER A 395 11.82 -4.58 -2.70
CA SER A 395 10.39 -4.88 -2.72
C SER A 395 9.59 -3.68 -3.24
N ASN A 396 8.46 -3.96 -3.90
CA ASN A 396 7.53 -2.94 -4.38
C ASN A 396 6.44 -2.58 -3.35
N ASP A 397 6.67 -2.89 -2.06
CA ASP A 397 5.77 -2.50 -0.99
C ASP A 397 5.90 -1.00 -0.66
N ILE A 398 4.86 -0.46 0.00
CA ILE A 398 4.78 0.97 0.31
C ILE A 398 5.92 1.48 1.20
N VAL A 399 6.48 0.62 2.07
CA VAL A 399 7.59 1.02 2.96
C VAL A 399 8.87 1.18 2.15
N SER A 400 9.19 0.22 1.28
CA SER A 400 10.36 0.27 0.39
C SER A 400 10.29 1.47 -0.55
N ARG A 401 9.11 1.74 -1.13
CA ARG A 401 8.87 2.91 -1.97
C ARG A 401 9.04 4.22 -1.18
N ASP A 402 8.50 4.30 0.04
CA ASP A 402 8.63 5.48 0.90
C ASP A 402 10.07 5.76 1.34
N LEU A 403 10.88 4.73 1.54
CA LEU A 403 12.30 4.91 1.82
C LEU A 403 13.02 5.52 0.62
N PHE A 404 12.72 5.06 -0.59
CA PHE A 404 13.40 5.52 -1.79
C PHE A 404 12.92 6.91 -2.25
N ASP A 405 11.61 7.19 -2.25
CA ASP A 405 11.10 8.51 -2.62
C ASP A 405 11.56 9.61 -1.65
N THR A 406 11.67 9.28 -0.36
CA THR A 406 12.24 10.19 0.64
C THR A 406 13.71 10.47 0.36
N LYS A 407 14.47 9.46 -0.10
CA LYS A 407 15.86 9.61 -0.52
C LYS A 407 15.96 10.51 -1.77
N LEU A 408 15.09 10.33 -2.77
CA LEU A 408 15.04 11.22 -3.94
C LEU A 408 14.81 12.67 -3.52
N MET A 409 13.83 12.91 -2.66
CA MET A 409 13.55 14.25 -2.16
C MET A 409 14.70 14.82 -1.33
N GLY A 410 15.36 13.96 -0.53
CA GLY A 410 16.49 14.32 0.34
C GLY A 410 17.66 15.00 -0.41
N VAL A 411 17.86 14.64 -1.68
CA VAL A 411 18.91 15.22 -2.54
C VAL A 411 18.76 16.73 -2.66
N MET A 412 17.52 17.26 -2.81
CA MET A 412 17.28 18.69 -3.06
C MET A 412 16.93 19.48 -1.79
N VAL A 413 16.89 18.82 -0.64
CA VAL A 413 16.52 19.49 0.61
C VAL A 413 17.71 20.18 1.24
N GLU A 414 17.60 21.50 1.45
CA GLU A 414 18.65 22.32 2.07
C GLU A 414 19.12 21.73 3.41
N ARG A 415 20.40 21.96 3.72
CA ARG A 415 20.99 21.54 5.01
C ARG A 415 20.28 22.24 6.18
N PRO A 416 20.22 21.59 7.35
CA PRO A 416 19.58 22.15 8.54
C PRO A 416 19.99 23.58 8.83
N SER A 417 21.30 23.90 8.75
CA SER A 417 21.82 25.23 9.03
C SER A 417 21.20 26.33 8.13
N ARG A 418 20.91 26.06 6.87
CA ARG A 418 20.29 27.00 5.94
C ARG A 418 18.81 27.22 6.26
N VAL A 419 18.09 26.13 6.54
CA VAL A 419 16.68 26.19 6.92
C VAL A 419 16.51 26.95 8.24
N ILE A 420 17.35 26.67 9.22
CA ILE A 420 17.37 27.38 10.51
C ILE A 420 17.66 28.88 10.34
N ASP A 421 18.68 29.23 9.53
CA ASP A 421 19.05 30.61 9.26
C ASP A 421 17.90 31.38 8.60
N THR A 422 17.23 30.76 7.63
CA THR A 422 16.06 31.36 6.96
C THR A 422 14.87 31.51 7.92
N PHE A 423 14.60 30.51 8.73
CA PHE A 423 13.55 30.57 9.75
C PHE A 423 13.81 31.71 10.74
N GLN A 424 15.03 31.84 11.27
CA GLN A 424 15.40 32.86 12.25
C GLN A 424 15.33 34.29 11.67
N LYS A 425 15.73 34.47 10.41
CA LYS A 425 15.59 35.75 9.71
C LYS A 425 14.12 36.17 9.58
N LEU A 426 13.25 35.24 9.18
CA LEU A 426 11.82 35.50 9.09
C LEU A 426 11.20 35.70 10.47
N TYR A 427 11.59 34.93 11.47
CA TYR A 427 11.13 35.07 12.85
C TYR A 427 11.44 36.43 13.43
N SER A 428 12.61 37.02 13.12
CA SER A 428 12.98 38.38 13.57
C SER A 428 12.08 39.47 12.97
N ILE A 429 11.39 39.18 11.88
CA ILE A 429 10.40 40.10 11.26
C ILE A 429 9.01 39.83 11.84
N ASN A 430 8.56 38.56 11.82
CA ASN A 430 7.28 38.12 12.31
C ASN A 430 7.32 36.59 12.58
N PRO A 431 6.97 36.12 13.78
CA PRO A 431 6.86 34.67 14.05
C PRO A 431 5.98 33.90 13.08
N GLU A 432 4.85 34.48 12.63
CA GLU A 432 3.92 33.87 11.67
C GLU A 432 4.59 33.67 10.29
N ALA A 433 5.38 34.63 9.82
CA ALA A 433 6.14 34.48 8.57
C ALA A 433 7.15 33.30 8.63
N ALA A 434 7.75 33.07 9.77
CA ALA A 434 8.68 31.95 9.97
C ALA A 434 7.95 30.59 9.96
N THR A 435 6.82 30.49 10.65
CA THR A 435 6.01 29.27 10.66
C THR A 435 5.39 28.99 9.28
N ASP A 436 4.90 29.98 8.56
CA ASP A 436 4.40 29.87 7.19
C ASP A 436 5.48 29.34 6.22
N TYR A 437 6.70 29.90 6.32
CA TYR A 437 7.85 29.41 5.55
C TYR A 437 8.11 27.93 5.84
N PHE A 438 8.23 27.58 7.11
CA PHE A 438 8.65 26.23 7.52
C PHE A 438 7.54 25.20 7.24
N TYR A 439 6.26 25.59 7.34
CA TYR A 439 5.14 24.72 6.96
C TYR A 439 5.13 24.45 5.47
N ARG A 440 5.28 25.49 4.64
CA ARG A 440 5.39 25.35 3.18
C ARG A 440 6.60 24.52 2.79
N PHE A 441 7.76 24.79 3.39
CA PHE A 441 8.98 24.00 3.19
C PHE A 441 8.72 22.51 3.49
N SER A 442 8.06 22.19 4.61
CA SER A 442 7.74 20.80 4.98
C SER A 442 6.76 20.13 3.99
N GLN A 443 5.90 20.90 3.33
CA GLN A 443 5.03 20.43 2.26
C GLN A 443 5.79 20.23 0.94
N ASP A 444 6.58 21.20 0.54
CA ASP A 444 7.27 21.21 -0.75
C ASP A 444 8.42 20.18 -0.79
N THR A 445 9.01 19.82 0.35
CA THR A 445 9.97 18.72 0.49
C THR A 445 9.31 17.34 0.55
N ASN A 446 7.98 17.25 0.40
CA ASN A 446 7.20 16.01 0.54
C ASN A 446 7.36 15.30 1.91
N TYR A 447 7.84 16.01 2.93
CA TYR A 447 7.79 15.51 4.29
C TYR A 447 6.32 15.41 4.75
N ILE A 448 5.51 16.43 4.44
CA ILE A 448 4.06 16.41 4.51
C ILE A 448 3.53 15.95 3.15
N ARG A 449 3.07 14.72 3.06
CA ARG A 449 2.62 14.09 1.81
C ARG A 449 1.21 14.53 1.44
N ARG A 450 1.09 15.71 0.79
CA ARG A 450 -0.20 16.35 0.46
C ARG A 450 -1.15 15.44 -0.31
N ASP A 451 -0.64 14.64 -1.25
CA ASP A 451 -1.49 13.78 -2.08
C ASP A 451 -2.09 12.62 -1.30
N ARG A 452 -1.41 12.14 -0.27
CA ARG A 452 -1.99 11.17 0.67
C ARG A 452 -3.03 11.81 1.57
N ILE A 453 -2.74 13.02 2.07
CA ILE A 453 -3.66 13.77 2.96
C ILE A 453 -4.95 14.15 2.25
N LYS A 454 -4.93 14.45 0.94
CA LYS A 454 -6.14 14.68 0.13
C LYS A 454 -7.10 13.48 0.11
N LYS A 455 -6.64 12.28 0.41
CA LYS A 455 -7.47 11.06 0.49
C LYS A 455 -8.23 10.96 1.81
N ASP A 456 -7.82 11.69 2.86
CA ASP A 456 -8.48 11.69 4.16
C ASP A 456 -9.93 12.17 4.01
N MET A 457 -10.84 11.47 4.67
CA MET A 457 -12.24 11.89 4.72
C MET A 457 -12.43 12.81 5.92
N LYS A 458 -12.93 14.02 5.68
CA LYS A 458 -13.15 15.04 6.72
C LYS A 458 -14.56 15.60 6.62
N TRP A 459 -15.25 15.72 7.77
CA TRP A 459 -16.56 16.36 7.88
C TRP A 459 -16.78 16.85 9.31
N GLN A 460 -17.86 17.61 9.52
CA GLN A 460 -18.28 18.09 10.84
C GLN A 460 -19.65 17.52 11.19
N VAL A 461 -19.86 17.32 12.47
CA VAL A 461 -21.15 16.87 13.03
C VAL A 461 -21.52 17.80 14.17
N SER A 462 -22.73 18.34 14.13
CA SER A 462 -23.26 19.22 15.17
C SER A 462 -23.70 18.42 16.40
N SER A 463 -23.32 18.91 17.57
CA SER A 463 -23.72 18.32 18.87
C SER A 463 -24.14 19.41 19.84
N GLU A 464 -24.66 19.02 21.01
CA GLU A 464 -24.94 19.96 22.10
C GLU A 464 -23.71 20.73 22.61
N TYR A 465 -22.48 20.17 22.34
CA TYR A 465 -21.19 20.75 22.72
C TYR A 465 -20.60 21.67 21.65
N GLY A 466 -21.24 21.78 20.48
CA GLY A 466 -20.74 22.44 19.28
C GLY A 466 -20.43 21.48 18.15
N ASP A 467 -19.82 22.02 17.09
CA ASP A 467 -19.47 21.24 15.91
C ASP A 467 -18.17 20.45 16.14
N ILE A 468 -18.28 19.14 16.05
CA ILE A 468 -17.16 18.20 16.24
C ILE A 468 -16.56 17.87 14.86
N ASP A 469 -15.24 17.96 14.76
CA ASP A 469 -14.52 17.59 13.56
C ASP A 469 -14.29 16.07 13.53
N ILE A 470 -14.58 15.43 12.39
CA ILE A 470 -14.39 13.99 12.19
C ILE A 470 -13.42 13.78 11.02
N THR A 471 -12.41 12.93 11.24
CA THR A 471 -11.45 12.55 10.22
C THR A 471 -11.27 11.04 10.19
N ILE A 472 -11.48 10.41 9.02
CA ILE A 472 -10.97 9.08 8.75
C ILE A 472 -9.61 9.26 8.09
N ASN A 473 -8.56 8.84 8.78
CA ASN A 473 -7.20 9.01 8.31
C ASN A 473 -6.82 7.91 7.31
N LEU A 474 -6.68 8.28 6.03
CA LEU A 474 -6.25 7.41 4.93
C LEU A 474 -4.82 7.70 4.50
N SER A 475 -4.20 8.76 5.03
CA SER A 475 -2.83 9.18 4.69
C SER A 475 -1.75 8.33 5.36
N LYS A 476 -2.09 7.67 6.49
CA LYS A 476 -1.19 6.73 7.15
C LYS A 476 -1.26 5.38 6.42
N PRO A 477 -0.16 4.93 5.78
CA PRO A 477 -0.19 3.67 5.06
C PRO A 477 -0.45 2.49 6.00
N GLU A 478 -1.39 1.63 5.62
CA GLU A 478 -1.56 0.34 6.27
C GLU A 478 -0.42 -0.57 5.82
N LYS A 479 0.27 -1.15 6.81
CA LYS A 479 1.37 -2.08 6.52
C LYS A 479 0.79 -3.42 6.08
N ASP A 480 1.24 -3.90 4.92
CA ASP A 480 1.00 -5.27 4.46
C ASP A 480 1.47 -6.28 5.56
N PRO A 481 0.74 -7.38 5.79
CA PRO A 481 1.17 -8.45 6.71
C PRO A 481 2.59 -8.95 6.46
N LYS A 482 3.04 -9.01 5.22
CA LYS A 482 4.43 -9.34 4.86
C LYS A 482 5.42 -8.28 5.31
N ALA A 483 5.10 -7.00 5.13
CA ALA A 483 5.92 -5.90 5.61
C ALA A 483 5.99 -5.85 7.15
N ILE A 484 4.90 -6.21 7.85
CA ILE A 484 4.89 -6.35 9.31
C ILE A 484 5.81 -7.49 9.75
N ALA A 485 5.76 -8.64 9.07
CA ALA A 485 6.64 -9.77 9.35
C ALA A 485 8.12 -9.45 9.08
N ALA A 486 8.41 -8.79 7.97
CA ALA A 486 9.76 -8.32 7.63
C ALA A 486 10.28 -7.31 8.67
N ALA A 487 9.46 -6.37 9.13
CA ALA A 487 9.81 -5.40 10.16
C ALA A 487 10.12 -6.05 11.51
N LYS A 488 9.41 -7.14 11.88
CA LYS A 488 9.71 -7.92 13.11
C LYS A 488 11.07 -8.64 13.03
N ASN A 489 11.42 -9.11 11.84
CA ASN A 489 12.67 -9.84 11.61
C ASN A 489 13.86 -8.91 11.29
N ALA A 490 13.61 -7.61 11.07
CA ALA A 490 14.65 -6.63 10.79
C ALA A 490 15.56 -6.43 12.00
N LYS A 491 16.84 -6.14 11.72
CA LYS A 491 17.83 -5.83 12.76
C LYS A 491 17.33 -4.68 13.62
N GLN A 492 17.18 -4.91 14.92
CA GLN A 492 16.83 -3.88 15.86
C GLN A 492 18.00 -2.91 16.02
N SER A 493 17.70 -1.62 16.01
CA SER A 493 18.68 -0.54 16.20
C SER A 493 18.14 0.43 17.24
N ALA A 494 19.02 0.88 18.15
CA ALA A 494 18.72 1.91 19.14
C ALA A 494 18.93 3.34 18.57
N TYR A 495 19.18 3.49 17.28
CA TYR A 495 19.40 4.79 16.63
C TYR A 495 18.51 4.94 15.39
N PRO A 496 17.67 5.99 15.30
CA PRO A 496 17.21 6.81 16.44
C PRO A 496 16.45 5.99 17.49
N LYS A 497 16.43 6.43 18.74
CA LYS A 497 15.75 5.69 19.83
C LYS A 497 14.23 5.64 19.63
N CYS A 498 13.62 6.72 19.14
CA CYS A 498 12.21 6.79 18.79
C CYS A 498 11.98 7.77 17.63
N GLN A 499 10.73 7.88 17.16
CA GLN A 499 10.37 8.76 16.03
C GLN A 499 10.41 10.26 16.36
N LEU A 500 10.56 10.65 17.62
CA LEU A 500 10.66 12.04 18.09
C LEU A 500 12.09 12.47 18.44
N CYS A 501 13.07 11.58 18.37
CA CYS A 501 14.46 11.96 18.62
C CYS A 501 15.00 12.88 17.53
N VAL A 502 15.82 13.87 17.90
CA VAL A 502 16.45 14.82 16.96
C VAL A 502 17.31 14.11 15.92
N GLU A 503 17.81 12.92 16.21
CA GLU A 503 18.58 12.06 15.31
C GLU A 503 17.77 11.56 14.10
N ASN A 504 16.47 11.79 14.07
CA ASN A 504 15.65 11.53 12.87
C ASN A 504 15.94 12.51 11.73
N GLU A 505 16.43 13.73 12.02
CA GLU A 505 16.72 14.72 10.98
C GLU A 505 17.74 14.17 9.98
N GLY A 506 17.36 14.06 8.73
CA GLY A 506 18.19 13.51 7.66
C GLY A 506 18.42 11.99 7.71
N TYR A 507 17.71 11.25 8.56
CA TYR A 507 17.87 9.79 8.69
C TYR A 507 17.26 9.04 7.50
N ALA A 508 18.03 8.11 6.89
CA ALA A 508 17.61 7.36 5.72
C ALA A 508 16.46 6.38 5.96
N GLY A 509 16.17 6.07 7.21
CA GLY A 509 15.13 5.10 7.54
C GLY A 509 15.56 3.64 7.40
N ARG A 510 14.62 2.74 7.65
CA ARG A 510 14.72 1.28 7.48
C ARG A 510 13.32 0.67 7.55
N MET A 511 13.16 -0.60 7.23
CA MET A 511 11.85 -1.28 7.16
C MET A 511 10.97 -1.12 8.43
N ASN A 512 11.55 -0.94 9.60
CA ASN A 512 10.84 -0.71 10.86
C ASN A 512 10.95 0.70 11.42
N HIS A 513 11.54 1.64 10.68
CA HIS A 513 11.67 3.04 11.07
C HIS A 513 11.59 3.96 9.83
N PRO A 514 10.73 5.00 9.81
CA PRO A 514 10.51 5.81 8.62
C PRO A 514 11.75 6.59 8.21
N ALA A 515 11.91 6.80 6.90
CA ALA A 515 12.90 7.72 6.34
C ALA A 515 12.55 9.18 6.68
N ARG A 516 13.57 10.00 6.86
CA ARG A 516 13.50 11.42 7.25
C ARG A 516 14.56 12.28 6.56
N GLU A 517 15.09 11.87 5.40
CA GLU A 517 16.10 12.62 4.66
C GLU A 517 15.59 13.99 4.23
N ASN A 518 14.28 14.10 3.98
CA ASN A 518 13.55 15.33 3.64
C ASN A 518 12.99 16.10 4.86
N HIS A 519 13.30 15.68 6.05
CA HIS A 519 12.82 16.28 7.31
C HIS A 519 13.85 17.22 7.91
N ARG A 520 13.38 18.36 8.48
CA ARG A 520 14.18 19.33 9.22
C ARG A 520 13.51 19.66 10.55
N ILE A 521 14.35 20.06 11.53
CA ILE A 521 13.92 20.44 12.87
C ILE A 521 14.48 21.82 13.19
N ILE A 522 13.62 22.72 13.64
CA ILE A 522 14.05 24.04 14.11
C ILE A 522 14.40 23.94 15.59
N PRO A 523 15.65 24.21 15.99
CA PRO A 523 16.04 24.23 17.38
C PRO A 523 15.41 25.42 18.12
N MET A 524 14.96 25.18 19.35
CA MET A 524 14.31 26.17 20.20
C MET A 524 14.84 26.09 21.62
N ASP A 525 14.78 27.21 22.32
CA ASP A 525 14.96 27.28 23.77
C ASP A 525 13.59 27.40 24.42
N ILE A 526 13.21 26.43 25.27
CA ILE A 526 11.95 26.47 26.01
C ILE A 526 12.26 26.21 27.50
N ASN A 527 11.90 27.17 28.32
CA ASN A 527 12.14 27.14 29.79
C ASN A 527 13.61 26.80 30.14
N GLY A 528 14.57 27.36 29.37
CA GLY A 528 16.01 27.13 29.53
C GLY A 528 16.53 25.79 29.06
N GLY A 529 15.69 24.94 28.47
CA GLY A 529 16.06 23.66 27.87
C GLY A 529 16.15 23.72 26.34
N LYS A 530 16.87 22.75 25.73
CA LYS A 530 16.97 22.60 24.31
C LYS A 530 15.81 21.74 23.77
N TRP A 531 15.06 22.30 22.86
CA TRP A 531 13.89 21.68 22.23
C TRP A 531 13.99 21.75 20.71
N GLY A 532 13.18 20.93 20.02
CA GLY A 532 13.03 20.97 18.59
C GLY A 532 11.58 21.26 18.19
N PHE A 533 11.39 22.05 17.15
CA PHE A 533 10.09 22.33 16.54
C PHE A 533 10.04 21.68 15.16
N GLN A 534 9.01 20.90 14.91
CA GLN A 534 8.75 20.25 13.61
C GLN A 534 7.26 20.18 13.34
N TYR A 535 6.86 20.05 12.06
CA TYR A 535 5.49 19.68 11.72
C TYR A 535 5.30 18.17 11.79
N SER A 536 4.06 17.73 12.04
CA SER A 536 3.69 16.34 11.91
C SER A 536 3.54 15.97 10.44
N PRO A 537 4.08 14.81 9.98
CA PRO A 537 3.81 14.34 8.63
C PRO A 537 2.33 13.93 8.46
N TYR A 538 1.63 13.70 9.56
CA TYR A 538 0.20 13.42 9.60
C TYR A 538 -0.56 14.69 9.98
N VAL A 539 -1.11 15.38 8.97
CA VAL A 539 -1.81 16.66 9.15
C VAL A 539 -3.28 16.39 9.51
N TYR A 540 -3.55 16.19 10.78
CA TYR A 540 -4.94 16.05 11.27
C TYR A 540 -5.69 17.38 11.19
N TYR A 541 -4.99 18.48 11.43
CA TYR A 541 -5.47 19.86 11.32
C TYR A 541 -4.35 20.77 10.79
N GLN A 542 -4.70 22.01 10.39
CA GLN A 542 -3.76 22.96 9.80
C GLN A 542 -2.57 23.24 10.72
N GLU A 543 -1.37 23.17 10.15
CA GLU A 543 -0.11 23.46 10.83
C GLU A 543 0.12 22.63 12.10
N HIS A 544 -0.37 21.38 12.10
CA HIS A 544 -0.13 20.43 13.19
C HIS A 544 1.38 20.27 13.43
N CYS A 545 1.85 20.76 14.56
CA CYS A 545 3.27 20.72 14.93
C CYS A 545 3.51 19.86 16.16
N ILE A 546 4.77 19.45 16.30
CA ILE A 546 5.29 18.72 17.45
C ILE A 546 6.50 19.50 17.98
N VAL A 547 6.48 19.77 19.26
CA VAL A 547 7.58 20.40 20.00
C VAL A 547 8.17 19.34 20.90
N LEU A 548 9.38 18.88 20.58
CA LEU A 548 10.01 17.71 21.22
C LEU A 548 11.21 18.13 22.07
N ASN A 549 11.39 17.44 23.19
CA ASN A 549 12.59 17.61 24.01
C ASN A 549 13.83 17.16 23.24
N GLY A 550 14.90 17.91 23.28
CA GLY A 550 16.19 17.54 22.69
C GLY A 550 16.80 16.28 23.33
N GLU A 551 16.39 15.92 24.53
CA GLU A 551 16.79 14.71 25.22
C GLU A 551 15.66 13.68 25.26
N HIS A 552 15.98 12.40 25.09
CA HIS A 552 15.01 11.31 25.16
C HIS A 552 14.67 10.99 26.63
N THR A 553 13.76 11.78 27.19
CA THR A 553 13.27 11.66 28.58
C THR A 553 11.78 11.38 28.60
N PRO A 554 11.23 10.59 29.54
CA PRO A 554 9.80 10.32 29.66
C PRO A 554 8.97 11.59 29.85
N MET A 555 7.74 11.58 29.36
CA MET A 555 6.76 12.63 29.61
C MET A 555 6.40 12.68 31.10
N LYS A 556 6.24 13.89 31.61
CA LYS A 556 5.77 14.15 32.94
C LYS A 556 4.96 15.45 32.98
N ILE A 557 3.77 15.40 33.56
CA ILE A 557 2.96 16.59 33.79
C ILE A 557 3.32 17.16 35.17
N GLU A 558 3.86 18.33 35.17
CA GLU A 558 4.28 19.03 36.40
C GLU A 558 4.31 20.55 36.18
N ARG A 559 4.61 21.34 37.17
CA ARG A 559 4.71 22.79 37.07
C ARG A 559 5.51 23.25 35.83
N ALA A 560 6.66 22.62 35.63
CA ALA A 560 7.52 22.93 34.46
C ALA A 560 6.81 22.71 33.11
N THR A 561 5.83 21.82 33.05
CA THR A 561 5.01 21.63 31.82
C THR A 561 4.24 22.90 31.50
N PHE A 562 3.59 23.53 32.48
CA PHE A 562 2.85 24.77 32.25
C PHE A 562 3.78 25.93 31.87
N GLU A 563 4.95 26.02 32.52
CA GLU A 563 5.99 26.98 32.17
C GLU A 563 6.44 26.83 30.70
N LYS A 564 6.68 25.59 30.23
CA LYS A 564 7.08 25.27 28.87
C LYS A 564 5.98 25.63 27.86
N LEU A 565 4.72 25.28 28.16
CA LEU A 565 3.58 25.59 27.29
C LEU A 565 3.45 27.10 27.08
N PHE A 566 3.52 27.89 28.14
CA PHE A 566 3.41 29.34 28.00
C PHE A 566 4.64 29.99 27.38
N ASP A 567 5.84 29.45 27.63
CA ASP A 567 7.02 29.95 26.94
C ASP A 567 6.95 29.78 25.44
N PHE A 568 6.38 28.66 24.96
CA PHE A 568 6.15 28.46 23.53
C PHE A 568 5.10 29.41 22.95
N VAL A 569 3.94 29.60 23.60
CA VAL A 569 2.90 30.49 23.08
C VAL A 569 3.27 31.97 23.17
N ASP A 570 4.27 32.34 23.99
CA ASP A 570 4.89 33.66 23.94
C ASP A 570 5.75 33.84 22.69
N GLN A 571 6.48 32.79 22.29
CA GLN A 571 7.29 32.79 21.08
C GLN A 571 6.41 32.74 19.82
N PHE A 572 5.29 31.99 19.87
CA PHE A 572 4.34 31.79 18.76
C PHE A 572 2.89 32.07 19.20
N PRO A 573 2.50 33.34 19.36
CA PRO A 573 1.20 33.70 19.94
C PRO A 573 -0.01 33.32 19.08
N HIS A 574 0.22 33.01 17.79
CA HIS A 574 -0.82 32.51 16.86
C HIS A 574 -1.07 31.02 16.97
N TYR A 575 -0.25 30.27 17.73
CA TYR A 575 -0.41 28.83 17.99
C TYR A 575 -1.00 28.55 19.37
N PHE A 576 -1.69 27.42 19.47
CA PHE A 576 -1.88 26.73 20.75
C PHE A 576 -0.76 25.70 20.96
N LEU A 577 -0.54 25.29 22.20
CA LEU A 577 0.30 24.15 22.53
C LEU A 577 -0.34 23.35 23.68
N GLY A 578 -0.36 22.03 23.56
CA GLY A 578 -0.89 21.15 24.58
C GLY A 578 -0.04 19.89 24.78
N SER A 579 -0.22 19.25 25.91
CA SER A 579 0.43 17.99 26.25
C SER A 579 -0.59 16.87 26.33
N ASN A 580 -0.24 15.69 25.83
CA ASN A 580 -0.92 14.46 26.25
C ASN A 580 -0.73 14.24 27.75
N ALA A 581 -1.65 13.51 28.37
CA ALA A 581 -1.48 13.05 29.75
C ALA A 581 -0.29 12.08 29.85
N ASP A 582 0.34 12.05 31.03
CA ASP A 582 1.56 11.27 31.30
C ASP A 582 1.31 9.85 31.84
N LEU A 583 0.06 9.45 31.97
CA LEU A 583 -0.33 8.11 32.41
C LEU A 583 -0.82 7.24 31.25
N PRO A 584 -0.59 5.90 31.30
CA PRO A 584 -1.15 4.96 30.33
C PRO A 584 -2.67 5.08 30.21
N ILE A 585 -3.25 4.58 29.11
CA ILE A 585 -4.69 4.57 28.81
C ILE A 585 -5.25 5.96 28.43
N VAL A 586 -4.87 7.00 29.17
CA VAL A 586 -5.32 8.39 28.95
C VAL A 586 -4.26 9.28 28.31
N GLY A 587 -3.04 8.74 28.13
CA GLY A 587 -1.91 9.41 27.47
C GLY A 587 -1.84 9.15 25.97
N GLY A 588 -0.86 9.80 25.32
CA GLY A 588 -0.55 9.58 23.91
C GLY A 588 0.23 8.28 23.66
N SER A 589 0.54 8.02 22.38
CA SER A 589 1.23 6.79 21.94
C SER A 589 2.73 6.75 22.30
N ILE A 590 3.36 7.89 22.59
CA ILE A 590 4.79 7.99 22.90
C ILE A 590 4.94 8.70 24.24
N LEU A 591 4.92 7.92 25.35
CA LEU A 591 5.13 8.43 26.71
C LEU A 591 6.62 8.47 27.10
N SER A 592 7.47 7.78 26.33
CA SER A 592 8.90 7.65 26.62
C SER A 592 9.74 8.86 26.20
N HIS A 593 9.15 9.80 25.46
CA HIS A 593 9.85 11.00 24.98
C HIS A 593 8.97 12.23 25.22
N ASP A 594 9.44 13.16 26.05
CA ASP A 594 8.73 14.39 26.40
C ASP A 594 8.51 15.27 25.17
N HIS A 595 7.25 15.58 24.88
CA HIS A 595 6.85 16.36 23.70
C HIS A 595 5.47 16.99 23.89
N PHE A 596 5.24 18.03 23.12
CA PHE A 596 3.97 18.74 23.02
C PHE A 596 3.44 18.72 21.58
N GLN A 597 2.14 18.91 21.43
CA GLN A 597 1.48 19.08 20.14
C GLN A 597 0.79 20.43 20.08
N GLY A 598 0.90 21.11 18.94
CA GLY A 598 0.33 22.43 18.73
C GLY A 598 -0.02 22.68 17.28
N GLY A 599 -0.32 23.95 16.98
CA GLY A 599 -0.61 24.37 15.63
C GLY A 599 -1.50 25.62 15.58
N HIS A 600 -1.80 26.04 14.38
CA HIS A 600 -2.68 27.17 14.08
C HIS A 600 -4.10 26.67 13.71
N TYR A 601 -4.86 26.24 14.72
CA TYR A 601 -6.19 25.70 14.51
C TYR A 601 -7.09 25.98 15.73
N THR A 602 -8.38 26.28 15.45
CA THR A 602 -9.38 26.56 16.50
C THR A 602 -10.34 25.38 16.65
N PHE A 603 -10.14 24.59 17.68
CA PHE A 603 -10.95 23.41 17.97
C PHE A 603 -12.32 23.75 18.58
N ALA A 604 -13.24 22.78 18.55
CA ALA A 604 -14.57 22.88 19.17
C ALA A 604 -14.49 23.22 20.67
N MET A 605 -13.58 22.57 21.40
CA MET A 605 -13.40 22.83 22.84
C MET A 605 -12.97 24.27 23.13
N GLU A 606 -12.18 24.90 22.26
CA GLU A 606 -11.81 26.31 22.42
C GLU A 606 -13.03 27.25 22.36
N LYS A 607 -14.00 26.91 21.49
CA LYS A 607 -15.26 27.65 21.31
C LYS A 607 -16.32 27.31 22.37
N ALA A 608 -16.09 26.26 23.18
CA ALA A 608 -17.04 25.81 24.18
C ALA A 608 -17.37 26.91 25.19
N LYS A 609 -18.64 26.99 25.56
CA LYS A 609 -19.13 27.99 26.54
C LYS A 609 -18.64 27.61 27.94
N VAL A 610 -18.39 28.63 28.77
CA VAL A 610 -18.22 28.44 30.19
C VAL A 610 -19.60 28.17 30.78
N GLU A 611 -19.81 26.98 31.32
CA GLU A 611 -21.08 26.56 31.94
C GLU A 611 -21.25 27.16 33.34
N LYS A 612 -20.17 27.20 34.09
CA LYS A 612 -20.13 27.68 35.47
C LYS A 612 -18.81 28.38 35.76
N THR A 613 -18.86 29.59 36.30
CA THR A 613 -17.67 30.28 36.83
C THR A 613 -17.55 30.05 38.33
N PHE A 614 -16.33 30.05 38.81
CA PHE A 614 -16.01 29.95 40.24
C PHE A 614 -14.73 30.72 40.58
N THR A 615 -14.52 31.03 41.86
CA THR A 615 -13.35 31.74 42.32
C THR A 615 -12.58 30.82 43.30
N ILE A 616 -11.25 30.82 43.16
CA ILE A 616 -10.36 30.02 44.00
C ILE A 616 -9.67 30.96 44.97
N PRO A 617 -9.72 30.70 46.31
CA PRO A 617 -9.10 31.54 47.32
C PRO A 617 -7.59 31.73 47.05
N GLY A 618 -7.15 32.98 47.07
CA GLY A 618 -5.76 33.36 46.78
C GLY A 618 -5.44 33.55 45.28
N TYR A 619 -6.45 33.31 44.40
CA TYR A 619 -6.34 33.49 42.95
C TYR A 619 -7.53 34.27 42.35
N GLU A 620 -8.07 35.21 43.11
CA GLU A 620 -9.26 35.99 42.75
C GLU A 620 -9.13 36.79 41.44
N GLU A 621 -7.88 37.01 40.99
CA GLU A 621 -7.60 37.73 39.75
C GLU A 621 -7.65 36.80 38.53
N VAL A 622 -7.73 35.49 38.73
CA VAL A 622 -7.80 34.49 37.63
C VAL A 622 -9.24 34.16 37.36
N GLU A 623 -9.67 34.39 36.13
CA GLU A 623 -10.98 33.93 35.66
C GLU A 623 -10.95 32.39 35.56
N ALA A 624 -11.83 31.70 36.31
CA ALA A 624 -11.93 30.23 36.27
C ALA A 624 -13.35 29.78 36.02
N GLY A 625 -13.50 28.70 35.23
CA GLY A 625 -14.81 28.13 34.96
C GLY A 625 -14.75 26.72 34.39
N ILE A 626 -15.86 26.02 34.53
CA ILE A 626 -16.09 24.72 33.91
C ILE A 626 -16.60 24.95 32.50
N LEU A 627 -16.08 24.22 31.52
CA LEU A 627 -16.59 24.24 30.15
C LEU A 627 -17.83 23.34 30.00
N HIS A 628 -18.78 23.78 29.20
CA HIS A 628 -19.81 22.92 28.65
C HIS A 628 -19.21 22.04 27.57
N TRP A 629 -18.59 20.95 27.99
CA TRP A 629 -17.82 20.04 27.17
C TRP A 629 -17.98 18.60 27.70
N PRO A 630 -17.95 17.54 26.83
CA PRO A 630 -18.16 16.16 27.29
C PRO A 630 -17.07 15.68 28.25
N LEU A 631 -15.85 16.20 28.14
CA LEU A 631 -14.80 15.95 29.13
C LEU A 631 -14.84 17.01 30.25
N SER A 632 -14.26 16.66 31.40
CA SER A 632 -14.22 17.53 32.57
C SER A 632 -13.08 18.55 32.45
N VAL A 633 -13.38 19.73 31.94
CA VAL A 633 -12.39 20.77 31.63
C VAL A 633 -12.58 22.01 32.51
N ILE A 634 -11.51 22.40 33.19
CA ILE A 634 -11.39 23.68 33.88
C ILE A 634 -10.64 24.65 32.98
N ARG A 635 -11.27 25.73 32.59
CA ARG A 635 -10.60 26.85 31.89
C ARG A 635 -10.19 27.91 32.85
N ILE A 636 -8.91 28.29 32.87
CA ILE A 636 -8.39 29.40 33.63
C ILE A 636 -7.76 30.43 32.71
N ARG A 637 -7.96 31.73 33.00
CA ARG A 637 -7.55 32.84 32.19
C ARG A 637 -7.04 34.01 33.00
N CYS A 638 -5.89 34.57 32.63
CA CYS A 638 -5.28 35.71 33.31
C CYS A 638 -4.30 36.45 32.38
N LYS A 639 -4.06 37.75 32.66
CA LYS A 639 -2.95 38.48 32.01
C LYS A 639 -1.58 38.14 32.59
N ASP A 640 -1.54 37.71 33.83
CA ASP A 640 -0.32 37.32 34.55
C ASP A 640 -0.09 35.82 34.38
N ARG A 641 0.87 35.47 33.53
CA ARG A 641 1.31 34.11 33.25
C ARG A 641 1.74 33.35 34.52
N LYS A 642 2.43 34.03 35.43
CA LYS A 642 2.95 33.38 36.65
C LYS A 642 1.82 32.93 37.56
N LYS A 643 0.80 33.78 37.77
CA LYS A 643 -0.38 33.44 38.58
C LYS A 643 -1.14 32.26 37.96
N LEU A 644 -1.21 32.22 36.65
CA LEU A 644 -1.86 31.13 35.94
C LEU A 644 -1.12 29.80 36.13
N ILE A 645 0.20 29.81 36.05
CA ILE A 645 1.08 28.65 36.33
C ILE A 645 0.95 28.20 37.78
N ASP A 646 0.98 29.15 38.73
CA ASP A 646 0.82 28.85 40.16
C ASP A 646 -0.52 28.17 40.46
N LEU A 647 -1.62 28.65 39.84
CA LEU A 647 -2.93 28.05 39.98
C LEU A 647 -3.04 26.69 39.27
N ALA A 648 -2.49 26.56 38.09
CA ALA A 648 -2.50 25.28 37.34
C ALA A 648 -1.76 24.18 38.09
N ASP A 649 -0.61 24.53 38.70
CA ASP A 649 0.14 23.61 39.55
C ASP A 649 -0.63 23.23 40.83
N HIS A 650 -1.28 24.22 41.46
CA HIS A 650 -2.16 23.95 42.59
C HIS A 650 -3.29 22.96 42.20
N ILE A 651 -4.04 23.22 41.14
CA ILE A 651 -5.10 22.34 40.66
C ILE A 651 -4.56 20.93 40.37
N LEU A 652 -3.40 20.82 39.71
CA LEU A 652 -2.77 19.52 39.39
C LEU A 652 -2.45 18.74 40.66
N ASN A 653 -1.84 19.41 41.67
CA ASN A 653 -1.43 18.74 42.89
C ASN A 653 -2.62 18.28 43.74
N VAL A 654 -3.68 19.12 43.83
CA VAL A 654 -4.94 18.74 44.47
C VAL A 654 -5.61 17.57 43.72
N TRP A 655 -5.71 17.65 42.39
CA TRP A 655 -6.30 16.58 41.58
C TRP A 655 -5.56 15.25 41.74
N ARG A 656 -4.25 15.24 41.74
CA ARG A 656 -3.44 14.01 41.92
C ARG A 656 -3.68 13.31 43.25
N GLY A 657 -4.03 14.02 44.28
CA GLY A 657 -4.36 13.46 45.58
C GLY A 657 -5.84 13.23 45.84
N TYR A 658 -6.71 13.60 44.88
CA TYR A 658 -8.15 13.62 45.11
C TYR A 658 -8.79 12.24 44.92
N THR A 659 -9.56 11.83 45.94
CA THR A 659 -10.40 10.62 45.90
C THR A 659 -11.84 11.00 46.26
N ASP A 660 -12.79 10.54 45.44
CA ASP A 660 -14.23 10.65 45.63
C ASP A 660 -14.86 9.28 45.30
N GLU A 661 -15.08 8.49 46.37
CA GLU A 661 -15.61 7.13 46.24
C GLU A 661 -17.02 7.10 45.59
N GLU A 662 -17.85 8.13 45.86
CA GLU A 662 -19.21 8.25 45.35
C GLU A 662 -19.21 8.45 43.83
N ALA A 663 -18.18 9.15 43.31
CA ALA A 663 -17.98 9.36 41.88
C ALA A 663 -17.05 8.31 41.24
N TYR A 664 -16.63 7.29 41.99
CA TYR A 664 -15.66 6.27 41.60
C TYR A 664 -14.33 6.84 41.12
N ILE A 665 -13.87 7.93 41.73
CA ILE A 665 -12.58 8.57 41.46
C ILE A 665 -11.63 8.20 42.57
N PHE A 666 -10.54 7.55 42.24
CA PHE A 666 -9.48 7.16 43.14
C PHE A 666 -8.15 7.77 42.69
N ALA A 667 -7.46 8.45 43.60
CA ALA A 667 -6.15 9.04 43.34
C ALA A 667 -5.12 7.96 42.97
N GLN A 668 -5.22 6.80 43.61
CA GLN A 668 -4.33 5.64 43.41
C GLN A 668 -5.01 4.34 43.86
N THR A 669 -4.55 3.22 43.31
CA THR A 669 -4.91 1.85 43.72
C THR A 669 -3.64 1.02 43.79
N ASP A 670 -3.39 0.35 44.90
CA ASP A 670 -2.18 -0.47 45.13
C ASP A 670 -0.85 0.28 44.85
N GLY A 671 -0.86 1.61 45.08
CA GLY A 671 0.30 2.48 44.88
C GLY A 671 0.45 3.03 43.45
N GLU A 672 -0.38 2.58 42.52
CA GLU A 672 -0.38 3.09 41.11
C GLU A 672 -1.27 4.35 41.02
N PRO A 673 -0.77 5.48 40.50
CA PRO A 673 -1.52 6.72 40.37
C PRO A 673 -2.52 6.65 39.22
N HIS A 674 -3.68 7.32 39.37
CA HIS A 674 -4.74 7.37 38.36
C HIS A 674 -5.04 8.77 37.83
N ASN A 675 -4.89 9.80 38.67
CA ASN A 675 -5.23 11.17 38.31
C ASN A 675 -4.10 11.90 37.60
N THR A 676 -4.43 12.52 36.46
CA THR A 676 -3.53 13.39 35.71
C THR A 676 -4.33 14.43 34.92
N ILE A 677 -3.67 15.29 34.16
CA ILE A 677 -4.29 16.37 33.40
C ILE A 677 -3.75 16.36 31.97
N THR A 678 -4.62 16.70 31.02
CA THR A 678 -4.24 17.07 29.64
C THR A 678 -4.34 18.60 29.54
N PRO A 679 -3.21 19.34 29.59
CA PRO A 679 -3.21 20.81 29.56
C PRO A 679 -3.11 21.35 28.13
N ILE A 680 -3.86 22.42 27.82
CA ILE A 680 -3.80 23.13 26.53
C ILE A 680 -3.71 24.64 26.78
N ALA A 681 -2.59 25.22 26.34
CA ALA A 681 -2.30 26.66 26.48
C ALA A 681 -2.49 27.41 25.17
N ARG A 682 -2.99 28.62 25.26
CA ARG A 682 -3.06 29.57 24.15
C ARG A 682 -2.98 31.03 24.63
N LYS A 683 -2.72 31.93 23.69
CA LYS A 683 -2.71 33.37 23.96
C LYS A 683 -3.81 34.07 23.16
N LYS A 684 -4.61 34.90 23.81
CA LYS A 684 -5.69 35.69 23.21
C LYS A 684 -5.50 37.16 23.55
N GLY A 685 -4.81 37.88 22.66
CA GLY A 685 -4.40 39.24 22.92
C GLY A 685 -3.47 39.32 24.13
N GLU A 686 -3.86 40.09 25.16
CA GLU A 686 -3.08 40.24 26.40
C GLU A 686 -3.30 39.08 27.42
N TYR A 687 -4.25 38.18 27.17
CA TYR A 687 -4.60 37.11 28.08
C TYR A 687 -3.91 35.80 27.69
N TYR A 688 -3.45 35.11 28.71
CA TYR A 688 -3.11 33.68 28.66
C TYR A 688 -4.35 32.87 29.06
N GLU A 689 -4.59 31.79 28.35
CA GLU A 689 -5.69 30.87 28.61
C GLU A 689 -5.13 29.44 28.70
N LEU A 690 -5.55 28.71 29.70
CA LEU A 690 -5.15 27.31 29.91
C LEU A 690 -6.39 26.49 30.18
N ASP A 691 -6.60 25.46 29.34
CA ASP A 691 -7.59 24.43 29.58
C ASP A 691 -6.94 23.23 30.28
N LEU A 692 -7.50 22.81 31.40
CA LEU A 692 -7.04 21.68 32.19
C LEU A 692 -8.11 20.58 32.12
N ALA A 693 -7.94 19.64 31.19
CA ALA A 693 -8.82 18.48 31.09
C ALA A 693 -8.41 17.42 32.12
N LEU A 694 -9.26 17.18 33.09
CA LEU A 694 -9.02 16.18 34.13
C LEU A 694 -9.12 14.78 33.56
N ARG A 695 -8.14 13.93 33.87
CA ARG A 695 -8.08 12.55 33.39
C ARG A 695 -7.87 11.58 34.52
N ASN A 696 -8.39 10.36 34.35
CA ASN A 696 -8.19 9.25 35.28
C ASN A 696 -8.11 7.93 34.51
N ASN A 697 -7.11 7.10 34.77
CA ASN A 697 -6.85 5.86 34.04
C ASN A 697 -7.28 4.57 34.76
N ILE A 698 -8.12 4.68 35.78
CA ILE A 698 -8.57 3.51 36.55
C ILE A 698 -9.25 2.49 35.63
N THR A 699 -9.01 1.22 35.90
CA THR A 699 -9.65 0.10 35.23
C THR A 699 -10.55 -0.68 36.17
N THR A 700 -11.58 -1.32 35.64
CA THR A 700 -12.44 -2.25 36.38
C THR A 700 -12.50 -3.58 35.63
N LYS A 701 -13.13 -4.60 36.25
CA LYS A 701 -13.35 -5.90 35.55
C LYS A 701 -14.25 -5.73 34.33
N GLU A 702 -15.21 -4.83 34.40
CA GLU A 702 -16.17 -4.51 33.31
C GLU A 702 -15.51 -3.63 32.25
N CYS A 703 -14.61 -2.74 32.66
CA CYS A 703 -13.90 -1.79 31.79
C CYS A 703 -12.37 -2.01 31.86
N PRO A 704 -11.83 -3.11 31.33
CA PRO A 704 -10.41 -3.44 31.46
C PRO A 704 -9.48 -2.53 30.65
N LEU A 705 -10.02 -1.76 29.70
CA LEU A 705 -9.29 -0.76 28.91
C LEU A 705 -9.35 0.64 29.54
N GLY A 706 -10.05 0.81 30.66
CA GLY A 706 -10.25 2.07 31.35
C GLY A 706 -11.73 2.36 31.60
N LEU A 707 -12.06 2.85 32.80
CA LEU A 707 -13.43 3.28 33.11
C LEU A 707 -13.77 4.59 32.36
N TYR A 708 -12.80 5.52 32.31
CA TYR A 708 -12.89 6.80 31.60
C TYR A 708 -12.22 6.70 30.23
N HIS A 709 -12.72 5.75 29.43
CA HIS A 709 -12.21 5.34 28.13
C HIS A 709 -13.40 4.93 27.25
N PRO A 710 -13.32 4.93 25.91
CA PRO A 710 -14.41 4.47 25.04
C PRO A 710 -14.95 3.09 25.49
N HIS A 711 -16.24 3.00 25.78
CA HIS A 711 -16.87 1.76 26.21
C HIS A 711 -17.07 0.80 25.04
N LYS A 712 -17.25 -0.49 25.37
CA LYS A 712 -17.26 -1.61 24.42
C LYS A 712 -18.26 -1.44 23.28
N GLU A 713 -19.43 -0.86 23.53
CA GLU A 713 -20.48 -0.60 22.55
C GLU A 713 -20.03 0.32 21.42
N TYR A 714 -19.04 1.21 21.65
CA TYR A 714 -18.53 2.17 20.68
C TYR A 714 -17.24 1.69 19.99
N HIS A 715 -16.68 0.53 20.38
CA HIS A 715 -15.41 0.01 19.83
C HIS A 715 -15.51 -0.33 18.34
N HIS A 716 -16.70 -0.49 17.79
CA HIS A 716 -16.87 -0.69 16.36
C HIS A 716 -16.48 0.57 15.54
N ILE A 717 -16.53 1.76 16.15
CA ILE A 717 -16.10 3.04 15.57
C ILE A 717 -14.75 3.47 16.15
N LYS A 718 -14.63 3.59 17.48
CA LYS A 718 -13.42 4.08 18.17
C LYS A 718 -13.11 3.21 19.39
N LYS A 719 -11.95 2.55 19.37
CA LYS A 719 -11.46 1.70 20.48
C LYS A 719 -10.21 2.27 21.13
N GLU A 720 -9.46 3.09 20.40
CA GLU A 720 -8.15 3.62 20.79
C GLU A 720 -8.32 4.67 21.91
N ASN A 721 -7.23 4.92 22.62
CA ASN A 721 -7.14 5.93 23.66
C ASN A 721 -7.55 7.32 23.13
N ILE A 722 -8.15 8.13 24.00
CA ILE A 722 -8.51 9.53 23.69
C ILE A 722 -7.32 10.41 24.09
N GLY A 723 -6.57 10.84 23.08
CA GLY A 723 -5.43 11.73 23.23
C GLY A 723 -5.82 13.22 23.13
N LEU A 724 -4.78 14.09 23.14
CA LEU A 724 -4.94 15.55 23.13
C LEU A 724 -5.87 16.06 22.02
N ILE A 725 -5.73 15.55 20.83
CA ILE A 725 -6.47 16.01 19.64
C ILE A 725 -7.96 15.69 19.78
N GLU A 726 -8.27 14.47 20.23
CA GLU A 726 -9.64 14.05 20.46
C GLU A 726 -10.28 14.80 21.65
N VAL A 727 -9.51 15.05 22.72
CA VAL A 727 -9.95 15.87 23.86
C VAL A 727 -10.44 17.24 23.39
N MET A 728 -9.79 17.84 22.39
CA MET A 728 -10.16 19.15 21.85
C MET A 728 -11.32 19.10 20.85
N GLY A 729 -11.82 17.91 20.47
CA GLY A 729 -13.01 17.76 19.61
C GLY A 729 -12.72 17.44 18.14
N LEU A 730 -11.60 16.80 17.84
CA LEU A 730 -11.32 16.25 16.52
C LEU A 730 -11.15 14.74 16.60
N ALA A 731 -12.09 13.98 16.06
CA ALA A 731 -12.01 12.53 15.96
C ALA A 731 -10.97 12.11 14.93
N VAL A 732 -10.01 11.29 15.35
CA VAL A 732 -9.09 10.60 14.44
C VAL A 732 -9.52 9.13 14.40
N LEU A 733 -10.18 8.75 13.31
CA LEU A 733 -10.79 7.42 13.13
C LEU A 733 -9.93 6.55 12.20
N PRO A 734 -9.95 5.22 12.39
CA PRO A 734 -9.14 4.30 11.61
C PRO A 734 -9.61 4.18 10.16
N SER A 735 -8.66 3.95 9.24
CA SER A 735 -8.86 3.80 7.78
C SER A 735 -9.87 2.71 7.41
N ARG A 736 -9.93 1.60 8.16
CA ARG A 736 -10.90 0.51 7.94
C ARG A 736 -12.35 0.98 7.83
N LEU A 737 -12.71 2.06 8.51
CA LEU A 737 -14.08 2.58 8.52
C LEU A 737 -14.54 3.03 7.13
N LYS A 738 -13.67 3.42 6.22
CA LYS A 738 -14.07 3.76 4.86
C LYS A 738 -14.73 2.56 4.16
N ALA A 739 -14.01 1.46 4.04
CA ALA A 739 -14.52 0.26 3.37
C ALA A 739 -15.72 -0.37 4.13
N GLU A 740 -15.67 -0.35 5.46
CA GLU A 740 -16.77 -0.84 6.30
C GLU A 740 -18.06 -0.04 6.08
N MET A 741 -17.97 1.29 5.99
CA MET A 741 -19.14 2.15 5.78
C MET A 741 -19.65 2.09 4.33
N GLU A 742 -18.79 1.98 3.33
CA GLU A 742 -19.19 1.77 1.94
C GLU A 742 -19.98 0.46 1.78
N LEU A 743 -19.51 -0.65 2.35
CA LEU A 743 -20.21 -1.92 2.35
C LEU A 743 -21.53 -1.88 3.15
N LEU A 744 -21.49 -1.21 4.32
CA LEU A 744 -22.69 -1.04 5.13
C LEU A 744 -23.75 -0.22 4.40
N ALA A 745 -23.36 0.87 3.73
CA ALA A 745 -24.25 1.70 2.94
C ALA A 745 -24.93 0.89 1.81
N GLU A 746 -24.14 0.11 1.06
CA GLU A 746 -24.67 -0.80 0.03
C GLU A 746 -25.71 -1.77 0.61
N CYS A 747 -25.38 -2.43 1.72
CA CYS A 747 -26.27 -3.39 2.35
C CYS A 747 -27.57 -2.74 2.87
N LEU A 748 -27.51 -1.53 3.42
CA LEU A 748 -28.70 -0.82 3.91
C LEU A 748 -29.63 -0.41 2.77
N VAL A 749 -29.09 0.11 1.67
CA VAL A 749 -29.86 0.53 0.50
C VAL A 749 -30.50 -0.66 -0.20
N GLU A 750 -29.74 -1.72 -0.43
CA GLU A 750 -30.23 -2.93 -1.11
C GLU A 750 -30.98 -3.90 -0.18
N LYS A 751 -31.14 -3.55 1.09
CA LYS A 751 -31.78 -4.40 2.13
C LYS A 751 -31.18 -5.80 2.21
N LYS A 752 -29.86 -5.90 2.04
CA LYS A 752 -29.09 -7.13 2.20
C LYS A 752 -28.91 -7.52 3.65
N SER A 753 -28.79 -8.81 3.94
CA SER A 753 -28.50 -9.27 5.31
C SER A 753 -27.07 -8.93 5.71
N LEU A 754 -26.91 -8.08 6.71
CA LEU A 754 -25.61 -7.65 7.26
C LEU A 754 -24.80 -8.82 7.82
N MET A 755 -25.47 -9.87 8.33
CA MET A 755 -24.82 -11.06 8.89
C MET A 755 -23.94 -11.84 7.89
N LYS A 756 -24.15 -11.63 6.58
CA LYS A 756 -23.36 -12.31 5.54
C LYS A 756 -21.94 -11.77 5.39
N TYR A 757 -21.64 -10.60 5.91
CA TYR A 757 -20.38 -9.89 5.70
C TYR A 757 -19.64 -9.72 7.02
N GLU A 758 -18.64 -10.55 7.28
CA GLU A 758 -17.85 -10.56 8.54
C GLU A 758 -17.31 -9.17 8.89
N MET A 759 -16.85 -8.43 7.88
CA MET A 759 -16.25 -7.10 8.04
C MET A 759 -17.16 -6.09 8.75
N ILE A 760 -18.49 -6.17 8.57
CA ILE A 760 -19.45 -5.23 9.13
C ILE A 760 -20.32 -5.81 10.26
N GLN A 761 -20.16 -7.07 10.64
CA GLN A 761 -20.97 -7.70 11.72
C GLN A 761 -20.92 -6.92 13.03
N LYS A 762 -19.77 -6.35 13.37
CA LYS A 762 -19.59 -5.52 14.58
C LYS A 762 -20.43 -4.24 14.59
N HIS A 763 -20.92 -3.79 13.44
CA HIS A 763 -21.78 -2.61 13.30
C HIS A 763 -23.27 -2.91 13.36
N ILE A 764 -23.68 -4.19 13.36
CA ILE A 764 -25.09 -4.59 13.24
C ILE A 764 -25.99 -3.94 14.29
N PRO A 765 -25.68 -3.98 15.61
CA PRO A 765 -26.56 -3.38 16.61
C PRO A 765 -26.77 -1.87 16.40
N TRP A 766 -25.71 -1.18 15.98
CA TRP A 766 -25.74 0.24 15.67
C TRP A 766 -26.51 0.52 14.36
N ALA A 767 -26.30 -0.26 13.32
CA ALA A 767 -27.01 -0.15 12.04
C ALA A 767 -28.54 -0.38 12.21
N GLU A 768 -28.93 -1.32 13.06
CA GLU A 768 -30.35 -1.55 13.40
C GLU A 768 -30.96 -0.37 14.11
N GLN A 769 -30.23 0.34 14.98
CA GLN A 769 -30.70 1.60 15.59
C GLN A 769 -30.85 2.70 14.54
N CYS A 770 -29.94 2.83 13.60
CA CYS A 770 -30.05 3.76 12.48
C CYS A 770 -31.31 3.48 11.64
N LEU A 771 -31.60 2.20 11.33
CA LEU A 771 -32.82 1.81 10.60
C LEU A 771 -34.08 2.15 11.33
N GLN A 772 -34.06 2.19 12.66
CA GLN A 772 -35.22 2.61 13.46
C GLN A 772 -35.39 4.13 13.53
N LYS A 773 -34.29 4.86 13.41
CA LYS A 773 -34.26 6.34 13.52
C LYS A 773 -34.64 7.04 12.21
N TYR A 774 -34.34 6.43 11.06
CA TYR A 774 -34.52 7.03 9.74
C TYR A 774 -35.53 6.21 8.91
N ASP A 775 -36.65 6.82 8.52
CA ASP A 775 -37.74 6.15 7.79
C ASP A 775 -37.40 5.86 6.32
N ASP A 776 -36.50 6.65 5.70
CA ASP A 776 -36.11 6.49 4.30
C ASP A 776 -34.56 6.54 4.18
N ILE A 777 -33.96 5.38 3.93
CA ILE A 777 -32.54 5.23 3.65
C ILE A 777 -32.39 4.80 2.20
N ASN A 778 -31.72 5.62 1.39
CA ASN A 778 -31.51 5.42 -0.04
C ASN A 778 -30.11 5.84 -0.49
N GLU A 779 -29.76 5.61 -1.77
CA GLU A 779 -28.44 5.88 -2.33
C GLU A 779 -27.96 7.34 -2.12
N THR A 780 -28.87 8.30 -2.05
CA THR A 780 -28.52 9.73 -1.97
C THR A 780 -28.22 10.20 -0.54
N ASN A 781 -28.79 9.53 0.47
CA ASN A 781 -28.70 9.99 1.87
C ASN A 781 -27.94 9.04 2.81
N VAL A 782 -27.74 7.78 2.44
CA VAL A 782 -27.15 6.75 3.33
C VAL A 782 -25.78 7.16 3.88
N MET A 783 -24.91 7.69 3.05
CA MET A 783 -23.55 8.12 3.51
C MET A 783 -23.60 9.38 4.39
N LEU A 784 -24.57 10.26 4.18
CA LEU A 784 -24.79 11.42 5.06
C LEU A 784 -25.27 10.96 6.43
N ILE A 785 -26.23 10.03 6.46
CA ILE A 785 -26.74 9.42 7.70
C ILE A 785 -25.61 8.73 8.46
N LEU A 786 -24.82 7.88 7.80
CA LEU A 786 -23.70 7.17 8.45
C LEU A 786 -22.65 8.13 9.00
N LYS A 787 -22.32 9.19 8.28
CA LYS A 787 -21.39 10.23 8.76
C LYS A 787 -21.91 10.96 9.99
N GLU A 788 -23.20 11.33 9.98
CA GLU A 788 -23.84 11.95 11.14
C GLU A 788 -23.82 11.02 12.35
N GLU A 789 -24.24 9.77 12.19
CA GLU A 789 -24.30 8.79 13.28
C GLU A 789 -22.91 8.40 13.81
N ILE A 790 -21.86 8.34 12.95
CA ILE A 790 -20.47 8.18 13.40
C ILE A 790 -20.06 9.34 14.31
N GLY A 791 -20.41 10.56 13.96
CA GLY A 791 -20.12 11.73 14.78
C GLY A 791 -20.82 11.67 16.13
N GLN A 792 -22.09 11.27 16.15
CA GLN A 792 -22.85 11.09 17.40
C GLN A 792 -22.23 9.98 18.29
N VAL A 793 -21.74 8.88 17.69
CA VAL A 793 -20.98 7.86 18.43
C VAL A 793 -19.71 8.47 19.04
N PHE A 794 -19.00 9.33 18.30
CA PHE A 794 -17.78 9.94 18.83
C PHE A 794 -18.09 10.92 19.98
N VAL A 795 -19.21 11.64 19.95
CA VAL A 795 -19.65 12.45 21.09
C VAL A 795 -19.84 11.57 22.34
N LYS A 796 -20.45 10.39 22.20
CA LYS A 796 -20.59 9.42 23.30
C LYS A 796 -19.22 8.90 23.80
N VAL A 797 -18.29 8.68 22.88
CA VAL A 797 -16.90 8.31 23.21
C VAL A 797 -16.23 9.40 24.07
N LEU A 798 -16.44 10.68 23.77
CA LEU A 798 -15.91 11.77 24.60
C LEU A 798 -16.63 11.85 25.96
N GLU A 799 -17.94 11.61 26.02
CA GLU A 799 -18.68 11.54 27.27
C GLU A 799 -18.20 10.39 28.17
N ASP A 800 -17.85 9.23 27.57
CA ASP A 800 -17.24 8.11 28.30
C ASP A 800 -15.88 8.48 28.88
N ALA A 801 -15.08 9.24 28.13
CA ALA A 801 -13.75 9.70 28.57
C ALA A 801 -13.81 10.79 29.65
N GLY A 802 -14.93 11.45 29.85
CA GLY A 802 -15.14 12.47 30.85
C GLY A 802 -15.20 11.86 32.29
N VAL A 803 -14.41 12.40 33.20
CA VAL A 803 -14.38 11.95 34.60
C VAL A 803 -15.68 12.31 35.32
N TYR A 804 -16.08 13.56 35.20
CA TYR A 804 -17.40 14.04 35.69
C TYR A 804 -18.37 14.10 34.51
N LYS A 805 -19.39 13.26 34.54
CA LYS A 805 -20.40 13.21 33.48
C LYS A 805 -21.23 14.50 33.41
N CYS A 806 -21.73 14.84 32.23
CA CYS A 806 -22.60 15.99 32.03
C CYS A 806 -24.04 15.74 32.56
N THR A 807 -24.18 15.14 33.72
CA THR A 807 -25.41 14.89 34.46
C THR A 807 -25.46 15.73 35.73
N LYS A 808 -26.58 15.78 36.39
CA LYS A 808 -26.72 16.49 37.67
C LYS A 808 -25.74 15.93 38.72
N GLU A 809 -25.70 14.62 38.86
CA GLU A 809 -24.82 13.91 39.81
C GLU A 809 -23.35 14.12 39.47
N GLY A 810 -22.99 14.08 38.18
CA GLY A 810 -21.62 14.36 37.73
C GLY A 810 -21.20 15.81 38.01
N ARG A 811 -22.11 16.77 37.85
CA ARG A 811 -21.85 18.19 38.19
C ARG A 811 -21.74 18.41 39.69
N GLU A 812 -22.56 17.77 40.51
CA GLU A 812 -22.43 17.79 41.97
C GLU A 812 -21.08 17.19 42.44
N ALA A 813 -20.62 16.10 41.81
CA ALA A 813 -19.32 15.53 42.09
C ALA A 813 -18.17 16.47 41.68
N PHE A 814 -18.31 17.15 40.53
CA PHE A 814 -17.32 18.13 40.09
C PHE A 814 -17.25 19.32 41.06
N ASP A 815 -18.40 19.77 41.58
CA ASP A 815 -18.47 20.82 42.63
C ASP A 815 -17.78 20.41 43.90
N ARG A 816 -17.88 19.13 44.31
CA ARG A 816 -17.15 18.63 45.50
C ARG A 816 -15.63 18.76 45.27
N PHE A 817 -15.14 18.40 44.08
CA PHE A 817 -13.73 18.60 43.78
C PHE A 817 -13.35 20.09 43.81
N LEU A 818 -14.11 20.96 43.15
CA LEU A 818 -13.82 22.39 43.11
C LEU A 818 -13.79 23.01 44.50
N SER A 819 -14.59 22.51 45.45
CA SER A 819 -14.59 22.98 46.81
C SER A 819 -13.32 22.65 47.59
N THR A 820 -12.44 21.78 47.04
CA THR A 820 -11.13 21.45 47.62
C THR A 820 -10.00 22.32 47.09
N LEU A 821 -10.25 23.12 46.08
CA LEU A 821 -9.30 24.07 45.50
C LEU A 821 -9.29 25.37 46.34
#